data_9091ebc07cf2bb2d0bf3d2d790fa5e62
#
_entry.id   9091ebc07cf2bb2d0bf3d2d790fa5e62
#
_cell.length_a   1.000
_cell.length_b   1.000
_cell.length_c   1.000
_cell.angle_alpha   90.00
_cell.angle_beta   90.00
_cell.angle_gamma   90.00
#
_symmetry.space_group_name_H-M   'P 1'
#
loop_
_entity.id
_entity.type
_entity.pdbx_description
1 polymer ?
#
loop_
_entity_poly.entity_id
_entity_poly.type
_entity_poly.pdbx_seq_one_letter_code
_entity_poly.pdbx_strand_id
1 'polypeptide(L)'
;MNNSVRNGTHEFVCEAWLGSSSGGLLRGDDPLKYSTPLLLLLISLVSSLSSVFQALLRPLANVDFVTQILAGIFLGPSALGQNIDLVTKFFNTRSFFIIESFEAISFMFISYLSTAQVDMGVIKRGGKLAIINGFSLFLFPYVVGAIACTVITSNIRGSVAENKPEQLHDLLTNQSVVYFQVAYSVLSNLKMLNSEPGRLALSSIMVANCFGWGFFLLLITFNSFLQHNYSKATYMPTFTKVLLLVGIIVVCRPIFNWIVKRTPEGKKLKASHLCTICVMLCTATFLAETVGFPYIVGSVALGLVTPKTPPLGAGLTDKIGSFCYAVLMPCYVIGIGNKVDFFSFHLRDVISLEFLFLTISSAKFASILLPSLYFKVPLSHAVIVGFIVCIQGIYDVQIFKQLLNYKNISQEAFGIMVISAMVHSTIFSTIVKNLHGWVQRKHITYRRQTVQHYEPNSPLKILTCFYHRETVPSILTVLELSSCMSSASSLSIVSVNLEELERHNVPLLIQHHSGPIDHAGHNDESSMSSNRRDQISKAFEKFQSGHDLQENVSVECFTAVAPSKTMHEDVCTLAFDKGTDLIIIGIEDGTAAERRLCRNVLNVSPCSVAVLMDQGRLPDFKNMGTTMKNGSMRINVCSIFLGGADDRETLAFAVRLSNHPCVNLTVLKLIDGENVSHLKDVIERRLDFRTMEKFRQDTMNKHNVSLREVWIKEASDLVNLLREEGNNYDLIMVGIRHEESFAVLQGLSVWSEIEELGEIGDLLVSSDLKLTASVLAVQQQLSSVVEEA
;
A
#
# COMPACT_ATOMS: atom_id res chain seq x y z
N MET A 1 -45.15 5.82 19.73
CA MET A 1 -45.06 7.10 19.02
C MET A 1 -45.64 7.03 17.62
N ASN A 2 -46.81 6.45 17.45
CA ASN A 2 -47.28 6.11 16.12
C ASN A 2 -48.64 6.72 15.81
N ASN A 3 -48.85 7.99 15.77
CA ASN A 3 -50.09 8.50 15.08
C ASN A 3 -50.19 10.02 14.95
N SER A 4 -49.17 10.83 15.29
CA SER A 4 -49.26 12.29 15.23
C SER A 4 -48.64 13.00 14.03
N VAL A 5 -48.02 12.25 13.11
CA VAL A 5 -47.23 12.85 12.00
C VAL A 5 -48.15 13.26 10.80
N ARG A 6 -49.43 13.08 10.87
CA ARG A 6 -50.34 13.40 9.72
C ARG A 6 -50.88 14.86 9.72
N ASN A 7 -50.71 15.63 10.76
CA ASN A 7 -51.31 16.98 10.85
C ASN A 7 -50.30 18.08 11.23
N GLY A 8 -49.18 18.21 10.64
CA GLY A 8 -48.35 19.43 10.69
C GLY A 8 -48.19 20.14 12.04
N THR A 9 -48.52 19.52 13.15
CA THR A 9 -48.40 20.06 14.49
C THR A 9 -46.96 19.82 14.97
N HIS A 10 -46.19 20.88 15.04
CA HIS A 10 -44.89 20.86 15.73
C HIS A 10 -45.12 20.44 17.18
N GLU A 11 -44.66 19.30 17.57
CA GLU A 11 -44.61 18.86 18.97
C GLU A 11 -43.52 19.71 19.66
N PHE A 12 -43.94 20.70 20.45
CA PHE A 12 -43.00 21.49 21.27
C PHE A 12 -42.67 20.67 22.52
N VAL A 13 -41.45 20.12 22.56
CA VAL A 13 -40.91 19.52 23.81
C VAL A 13 -40.33 20.65 24.63
N CYS A 14 -41.05 21.04 25.73
CA CYS A 14 -40.54 21.97 26.72
C CYS A 14 -39.62 21.25 27.68
N GLU A 15 -38.30 21.32 27.46
CA GLU A 15 -37.31 20.89 28.45
C GLU A 15 -36.82 22.08 29.28
N ALA A 16 -36.67 21.88 30.61
CA ALA A 16 -36.07 22.87 31.49
C ALA A 16 -34.66 23.22 31.03
N TRP A 17 -34.30 24.51 31.04
CA TRP A 17 -32.92 24.94 30.70
C TRP A 17 -31.93 24.46 31.79
N LEU A 18 -31.27 23.36 31.56
CA LEU A 18 -30.11 22.91 32.34
C LEU A 18 -28.85 23.43 31.65
N GLY A 19 -27.89 23.96 32.38
CA GLY A 19 -26.59 24.39 31.85
C GLY A 19 -25.86 23.25 31.11
N SER A 20 -24.74 23.56 30.45
CA SER A 20 -23.92 22.55 29.76
C SER A 20 -23.09 21.71 30.73
N SER A 21 -22.82 22.18 31.95
CA SER A 21 -21.97 21.55 32.96
C SER A 21 -22.68 21.38 34.31
N SER A 22 -22.41 20.27 35.02
CA SER A 22 -22.98 19.99 36.34
C SER A 22 -22.20 20.68 37.45
N GLY A 23 -22.88 20.96 38.58
CA GLY A 23 -22.25 21.40 39.84
C GLY A 23 -21.45 20.29 40.56
N GLY A 24 -21.56 19.06 40.12
CA GLY A 24 -20.87 17.88 40.63
C GLY A 24 -21.69 16.99 41.56
N LEU A 25 -21.38 15.74 41.61
CA LEU A 25 -22.06 14.70 42.39
C LEU A 25 -22.09 15.04 43.89
N LEU A 26 -21.02 15.66 44.40
CA LEU A 26 -20.90 16.05 45.81
C LEU A 26 -21.84 17.20 46.22
N ARG A 27 -22.37 17.92 45.22
CA ARG A 27 -23.38 18.96 45.41
C ARG A 27 -24.82 18.48 45.20
N GLY A 28 -24.99 17.15 44.97
CA GLY A 28 -26.31 16.56 44.72
C GLY A 28 -26.81 16.68 43.27
N ASP A 29 -26.00 17.20 42.36
CA ASP A 29 -26.34 17.25 40.94
C ASP A 29 -25.99 15.91 40.26
N ASP A 30 -26.88 15.44 39.40
CA ASP A 30 -26.64 14.26 38.58
C ASP A 30 -25.92 14.68 37.28
N PRO A 31 -24.61 14.36 37.09
CA PRO A 31 -23.85 14.75 35.92
C PRO A 31 -24.41 14.23 34.60
N LEU A 32 -25.15 13.09 34.62
CA LEU A 32 -25.73 12.47 33.44
C LEU A 32 -26.88 13.28 32.81
N LYS A 33 -27.42 14.22 33.56
CA LYS A 33 -28.44 15.15 33.04
C LYS A 33 -27.87 16.31 32.21
N TYR A 34 -26.55 16.50 32.25
CA TYR A 34 -25.84 17.57 31.55
C TYR A 34 -25.12 17.04 30.31
N SER A 35 -25.18 17.82 29.23
CA SER A 35 -24.71 17.39 27.93
C SER A 35 -23.22 17.21 27.83
N THR A 36 -22.39 18.05 28.48
CA THR A 36 -20.93 17.95 28.40
C THR A 36 -20.36 16.73 29.11
N PRO A 37 -20.69 16.45 30.40
CA PRO A 37 -20.24 15.25 31.08
C PRO A 37 -20.68 13.96 30.37
N LEU A 38 -21.94 13.97 29.87
CA LEU A 38 -22.49 12.83 29.17
C LEU A 38 -21.75 12.55 27.85
N LEU A 39 -21.46 13.57 27.05
CA LEU A 39 -20.67 13.44 25.81
C LEU A 39 -19.28 12.85 26.10
N LEU A 40 -18.59 13.38 27.12
CA LEU A 40 -17.27 12.89 27.52
C LEU A 40 -17.30 11.42 27.97
N LEU A 41 -18.33 11.05 28.74
CA LEU A 41 -18.53 9.66 29.15
C LEU A 41 -18.77 8.74 27.96
N LEU A 42 -19.65 9.14 27.04
CA LEU A 42 -19.95 8.35 25.84
C LEU A 42 -18.73 8.17 24.95
N ILE A 43 -17.95 9.22 24.71
CA ILE A 43 -16.69 9.13 23.95
C ILE A 43 -15.72 8.15 24.61
N SER A 44 -15.52 8.26 25.92
CA SER A 44 -14.60 7.37 26.65
C SER A 44 -15.06 5.92 26.62
N LEU A 45 -16.38 5.66 26.80
CA LEU A 45 -16.97 4.33 26.73
C LEU A 45 -16.84 3.71 25.35
N VAL A 46 -17.17 4.45 24.28
CA VAL A 46 -17.05 3.93 22.89
C VAL A 46 -15.60 3.64 22.54
N SER A 47 -14.69 4.54 22.91
CA SER A 47 -13.25 4.32 22.63
C SER A 47 -12.70 3.09 23.34
N SER A 48 -13.07 2.91 24.61
CA SER A 48 -12.68 1.73 25.39
C SER A 48 -13.28 0.45 24.81
N LEU A 49 -14.57 0.48 24.48
CA LEU A 49 -15.29 -0.67 23.93
C LEU A 49 -14.79 -1.04 22.53
N SER A 50 -14.51 -0.03 21.68
CA SER A 50 -13.90 -0.24 20.37
C SER A 50 -12.54 -0.92 20.47
N SER A 51 -11.71 -0.53 21.45
CA SER A 51 -10.40 -1.15 21.69
C SER A 51 -10.54 -2.61 22.14
N VAL A 52 -11.54 -2.92 22.98
CA VAL A 52 -11.85 -4.30 23.40
C VAL A 52 -12.32 -5.13 22.22
N PHE A 53 -13.25 -4.63 21.40
CA PHE A 53 -13.72 -5.35 20.22
C PHE A 53 -12.62 -5.52 19.18
N GLN A 54 -11.75 -4.52 18.99
CA GLN A 54 -10.60 -4.64 18.11
C GLN A 54 -9.64 -5.75 18.56
N ALA A 55 -9.36 -5.85 19.87
CA ALA A 55 -8.53 -6.91 20.40
C ALA A 55 -9.18 -8.30 20.23
N LEU A 56 -10.50 -8.41 20.46
CA LEU A 56 -11.26 -9.66 20.35
C LEU A 56 -11.42 -10.13 18.90
N LEU A 57 -11.71 -9.21 17.98
CA LEU A 57 -11.96 -9.50 16.57
C LEU A 57 -10.70 -9.44 15.68
N ARG A 58 -9.54 -9.16 16.27
CA ARG A 58 -8.25 -9.08 15.54
C ARG A 58 -7.97 -10.27 14.59
N PRO A 59 -8.26 -11.53 14.93
CA PRO A 59 -8.06 -12.65 14.02
C PRO A 59 -9.04 -12.68 12.83
N LEU A 60 -10.27 -12.16 13.01
CA LEU A 60 -11.34 -12.22 12.01
C LEU A 60 -11.40 -11.00 11.11
N ALA A 61 -11.18 -9.80 11.66
CA ALA A 61 -11.41 -8.56 10.93
C ALA A 61 -10.26 -7.57 11.08
N ASN A 62 -9.59 -7.27 9.97
CA ASN A 62 -8.69 -6.11 9.87
C ASN A 62 -9.44 -4.84 9.41
N VAL A 63 -10.74 -4.75 9.69
CA VAL A 63 -11.58 -3.63 9.23
C VAL A 63 -12.00 -2.83 10.47
N ASP A 64 -11.27 -1.77 10.76
CA ASP A 64 -11.45 -0.96 11.97
C ASP A 64 -12.87 -0.41 12.13
N PHE A 65 -13.56 -0.07 11.01
CA PHE A 65 -14.90 0.49 11.09
C PHE A 65 -15.93 -0.50 11.65
N VAL A 66 -15.76 -1.82 11.44
CA VAL A 66 -16.68 -2.86 11.94
C VAL A 66 -16.64 -2.90 13.46
N THR A 67 -15.44 -2.91 14.05
CA THR A 67 -15.27 -2.94 15.51
C THR A 67 -15.80 -1.67 16.17
N GLN A 68 -15.63 -0.54 15.50
CA GLN A 68 -16.12 0.74 15.98
C GLN A 68 -17.65 0.83 15.93
N ILE A 69 -18.28 0.49 14.79
CA ILE A 69 -19.75 0.49 14.68
C ILE A 69 -20.37 -0.52 15.65
N LEU A 70 -19.76 -1.69 15.84
CA LEU A 70 -20.21 -2.66 16.81
C LEU A 70 -20.22 -2.09 18.24
N ALA A 71 -19.20 -1.30 18.61
CA ALA A 71 -19.16 -0.58 19.89
C ALA A 71 -20.30 0.43 20.01
N GLY A 72 -20.61 1.17 18.93
CA GLY A 72 -21.73 2.11 18.88
C GLY A 72 -23.09 1.40 19.03
N ILE A 73 -23.30 0.30 18.32
CA ILE A 73 -24.53 -0.51 18.41
C ILE A 73 -24.70 -1.10 19.82
N PHE A 74 -23.60 -1.52 20.45
CA PHE A 74 -23.64 -2.05 21.81
C PHE A 74 -24.11 -1.01 22.83
N LEU A 75 -23.75 0.25 22.65
CA LEU A 75 -24.23 1.36 23.49
C LEU A 75 -25.64 1.84 23.08
N GLY A 76 -26.08 1.49 21.87
CA GLY A 76 -27.38 1.88 21.34
C GLY A 76 -28.58 1.10 21.88
N PRO A 77 -29.78 1.31 21.31
CA PRO A 77 -31.02 0.67 21.74
C PRO A 77 -31.02 -0.85 21.61
N SER A 78 -30.15 -1.40 20.80
CA SER A 78 -30.07 -2.85 20.52
C SER A 78 -29.48 -3.67 21.68
N ALA A 79 -28.67 -3.10 22.58
CA ALA A 79 -28.07 -3.82 23.71
C ALA A 79 -28.32 -3.11 25.04
N LEU A 80 -27.54 -2.11 25.40
CA LEU A 80 -27.69 -1.39 26.68
C LEU A 80 -29.00 -0.61 26.74
N GLY A 81 -29.54 -0.22 25.59
CA GLY A 81 -30.78 0.55 25.47
C GLY A 81 -32.07 -0.22 25.70
N GLN A 82 -32.02 -1.51 25.98
CA GLN A 82 -33.21 -2.26 26.46
C GLN A 82 -33.66 -1.83 27.87
N ASN A 83 -32.73 -1.29 28.63
CA ASN A 83 -33.03 -0.75 29.95
C ASN A 83 -33.53 0.70 29.81
N ILE A 84 -34.86 0.88 29.84
CA ILE A 84 -35.54 2.17 29.60
C ILE A 84 -34.94 3.28 30.46
N ASP A 85 -34.58 2.99 31.72
CA ASP A 85 -33.97 3.94 32.66
C ASP A 85 -32.56 4.38 32.24
N LEU A 86 -31.78 3.52 31.60
CA LEU A 86 -30.45 3.87 31.09
C LEU A 86 -30.56 4.67 29.81
N VAL A 87 -31.46 4.30 28.89
CA VAL A 87 -31.67 5.04 27.62
C VAL A 87 -32.09 6.47 27.83
N THR A 88 -33.07 6.68 28.72
CA THR A 88 -33.55 8.02 29.03
C THR A 88 -32.46 8.89 29.68
N LYS A 89 -31.53 8.28 30.41
CA LYS A 89 -30.36 8.96 31.00
C LYS A 89 -29.26 9.26 30.00
N PHE A 90 -28.93 8.29 29.11
CA PHE A 90 -27.82 8.41 28.18
C PHE A 90 -28.18 9.15 26.87
N PHE A 91 -29.41 8.96 26.39
CA PHE A 91 -29.86 9.51 25.10
C PHE A 91 -31.05 10.45 25.27
N ASN A 92 -30.88 11.44 26.12
CA ASN A 92 -31.84 12.51 26.24
C ASN A 92 -31.90 13.35 24.94
N THR A 93 -33.08 13.87 24.57
CA THR A 93 -33.31 14.64 23.33
C THR A 93 -32.25 15.69 23.07
N ARG A 94 -31.81 16.38 24.12
CA ARG A 94 -30.78 17.40 24.07
C ARG A 94 -29.41 16.88 23.74
N SER A 95 -29.02 15.75 24.36
CA SER A 95 -27.75 15.09 24.10
C SER A 95 -27.67 14.59 22.67
N PHE A 96 -28.82 14.17 22.13
CA PHE A 96 -28.93 13.71 20.75
C PHE A 96 -28.54 14.81 19.73
N PHE A 97 -29.02 16.04 19.88
CA PHE A 97 -28.65 17.16 18.99
C PHE A 97 -27.12 17.43 19.01
N ILE A 98 -26.53 17.38 20.19
CA ILE A 98 -25.09 17.61 20.31
C ILE A 98 -24.30 16.47 19.64
N ILE A 99 -24.68 15.21 19.88
CA ILE A 99 -24.05 14.04 19.25
C ILE A 99 -24.17 14.14 17.72
N GLU A 100 -25.35 14.48 17.19
CA GLU A 100 -25.57 14.62 15.75
C GLU A 100 -24.73 15.72 15.10
N SER A 101 -24.54 16.84 15.81
CA SER A 101 -23.68 17.93 15.36
C SER A 101 -22.18 17.52 15.35
N PHE A 102 -21.72 16.86 16.42
CA PHE A 102 -20.36 16.33 16.48
C PHE A 102 -20.12 15.22 15.45
N GLU A 103 -21.12 14.40 15.20
CA GLU A 103 -21.08 13.37 14.16
C GLU A 103 -20.88 13.99 12.77
N ALA A 104 -21.61 15.05 12.43
CA ALA A 104 -21.46 15.74 11.15
C ALA A 104 -20.06 16.36 11.01
N ILE A 105 -19.55 17.03 12.05
CA ILE A 105 -18.20 17.58 12.09
C ILE A 105 -17.16 16.46 11.95
N SER A 106 -17.34 15.36 12.66
CA SER A 106 -16.44 14.21 12.61
C SER A 106 -16.32 13.66 11.19
N PHE A 107 -17.45 13.43 10.55
CA PHE A 107 -17.44 12.89 9.20
C PHE A 107 -16.90 13.87 8.15
N MET A 108 -17.12 15.16 8.34
CA MET A 108 -16.52 16.22 7.53
C MET A 108 -14.98 16.14 7.53
N PHE A 109 -14.36 16.05 8.72
CA PHE A 109 -12.90 15.93 8.83
C PHE A 109 -12.38 14.60 8.29
N ILE A 110 -13.05 13.48 8.59
CA ILE A 110 -12.67 12.15 8.10
C ILE A 110 -12.73 12.11 6.57
N SER A 111 -13.79 12.66 5.97
CA SER A 111 -13.94 12.72 4.52
C SER A 111 -12.86 13.57 3.86
N TYR A 112 -12.53 14.70 4.45
CA TYR A 112 -11.45 15.55 3.98
C TYR A 112 -10.10 14.84 4.00
N LEU A 113 -9.73 14.27 5.16
CA LEU A 113 -8.44 13.57 5.33
C LEU A 113 -8.31 12.37 4.40
N SER A 114 -9.34 11.53 4.32
CA SER A 114 -9.33 10.35 3.43
C SER A 114 -9.18 10.74 1.97
N THR A 115 -9.80 11.85 1.56
CA THR A 115 -9.74 12.32 0.17
C THR A 115 -8.44 13.05 -0.13
N ALA A 116 -7.87 13.77 0.84
CA ALA A 116 -6.58 14.44 0.68
C ALA A 116 -5.41 13.45 0.47
N GLN A 117 -5.56 12.19 0.87
CA GLN A 117 -4.59 11.12 0.64
C GLN A 117 -4.68 10.50 -0.77
N VAL A 118 -5.77 10.76 -1.50
CA VAL A 118 -6.05 10.15 -2.80
C VAL A 118 -5.19 10.72 -3.91
N ASP A 119 -4.44 9.89 -4.66
CA ASP A 119 -3.65 10.31 -5.82
C ASP A 119 -4.41 10.20 -7.15
N MET A 120 -4.80 11.34 -7.71
CA MET A 120 -5.45 11.40 -9.02
C MET A 120 -4.52 10.91 -10.16
N GLY A 121 -3.21 10.88 -9.95
CA GLY A 121 -2.25 10.31 -10.88
C GLY A 121 -2.41 8.81 -11.10
N VAL A 122 -3.02 8.10 -10.15
CA VAL A 122 -3.31 6.66 -10.25
C VAL A 122 -4.23 6.36 -11.45
N ILE A 123 -5.18 7.26 -11.77
CA ILE A 123 -6.05 7.11 -12.95
C ILE A 123 -5.23 7.08 -14.24
N LYS A 124 -4.26 7.99 -14.40
CA LYS A 124 -3.43 8.05 -15.59
C LYS A 124 -2.52 6.82 -15.74
N ARG A 125 -2.08 6.26 -14.60
CA ARG A 125 -1.19 5.08 -14.55
C ARG A 125 -1.93 3.76 -14.76
N GLY A 126 -3.25 3.71 -14.47
CA GLY A 126 -4.06 2.48 -14.59
C GLY A 126 -4.31 1.99 -16.01
N GLY A 127 -4.02 2.82 -17.03
CA GLY A 127 -4.12 2.45 -18.44
C GLY A 127 -5.56 2.11 -18.90
N LYS A 128 -5.66 1.47 -20.08
CA LYS A 128 -6.95 1.13 -20.71
C LYS A 128 -7.77 0.15 -19.89
N LEU A 129 -7.11 -0.79 -19.20
CA LEU A 129 -7.79 -1.80 -18.38
C LEU A 129 -8.55 -1.16 -17.21
N ALA A 130 -7.94 -0.21 -16.52
CA ALA A 130 -8.58 0.48 -15.39
C ALA A 130 -9.81 1.29 -15.84
N ILE A 131 -9.79 1.88 -17.03
CA ILE A 131 -10.92 2.62 -17.59
C ILE A 131 -12.08 1.68 -17.90
N ILE A 132 -11.80 0.54 -18.53
CA ILE A 132 -12.84 -0.44 -18.89
C ILE A 132 -13.41 -1.09 -17.63
N ASN A 133 -12.56 -1.50 -16.68
CA ASN A 133 -13.00 -2.04 -15.41
C ASN A 133 -13.83 -1.01 -14.62
N GLY A 134 -13.42 0.26 -14.59
CA GLY A 134 -14.14 1.31 -13.88
C GLY A 134 -15.50 1.61 -14.49
N PHE A 135 -15.61 1.67 -15.81
CA PHE A 135 -16.88 1.83 -16.51
C PHE A 135 -17.82 0.63 -16.29
N SER A 136 -17.28 -0.58 -16.40
CA SER A 136 -18.04 -1.82 -16.13
C SER A 136 -18.50 -1.88 -14.66
N LEU A 137 -17.63 -1.51 -13.71
CA LEU A 137 -17.94 -1.49 -12.28
C LEU A 137 -19.04 -0.50 -11.91
N PHE A 138 -19.20 0.57 -12.68
CA PHE A 138 -20.30 1.53 -12.51
C PHE A 138 -21.60 1.02 -13.15
N LEU A 139 -21.55 0.63 -14.43
CA LEU A 139 -22.76 0.36 -15.22
C LEU A 139 -23.39 -1.00 -14.91
N PHE A 140 -22.57 -2.07 -14.80
CA PHE A 140 -23.07 -3.44 -14.70
C PHE A 140 -23.84 -3.70 -13.39
N PRO A 141 -23.34 -3.33 -12.19
CA PRO A 141 -24.09 -3.50 -10.94
C PRO A 141 -25.40 -2.69 -10.91
N TYR A 142 -25.42 -1.50 -11.54
CA TYR A 142 -26.61 -0.67 -11.61
C TYR A 142 -27.72 -1.36 -12.45
N VAL A 143 -27.37 -1.90 -13.62
CA VAL A 143 -28.33 -2.58 -14.50
C VAL A 143 -28.86 -3.88 -13.86
N VAL A 144 -27.96 -4.70 -13.32
CA VAL A 144 -28.34 -5.97 -12.66
C VAL A 144 -29.18 -5.69 -11.42
N GLY A 145 -28.81 -4.68 -10.63
CA GLY A 145 -29.58 -4.28 -9.46
C GLY A 145 -30.96 -3.73 -9.82
N ALA A 146 -31.11 -2.99 -10.93
CA ALA A 146 -32.42 -2.53 -11.41
C ALA A 146 -33.36 -3.71 -11.76
N ILE A 147 -32.80 -4.76 -12.39
CA ILE A 147 -33.56 -6.01 -12.64
C ILE A 147 -33.94 -6.67 -11.30
N ALA A 148 -33.00 -6.74 -10.35
CA ALA A 148 -33.30 -7.31 -9.03
C ALA A 148 -34.40 -6.53 -8.29
N CYS A 149 -34.37 -5.20 -8.36
CA CYS A 149 -35.46 -4.36 -7.79
C CYS A 149 -36.81 -4.67 -8.40
N THR A 150 -36.90 -4.82 -9.71
CA THR A 150 -38.19 -5.19 -10.36
C THR A 150 -38.67 -6.58 -9.95
N VAL A 151 -37.75 -7.54 -9.76
CA VAL A 151 -38.09 -8.89 -9.26
C VAL A 151 -38.58 -8.83 -7.82
N ILE A 152 -37.93 -8.05 -6.94
CA ILE A 152 -38.35 -7.89 -5.54
C ILE A 152 -39.74 -7.27 -5.47
N THR A 153 -39.97 -6.19 -6.20
CA THR A 153 -41.29 -5.50 -6.21
C THR A 153 -42.42 -6.36 -6.78
N SER A 154 -42.13 -7.26 -7.72
CA SER A 154 -43.14 -8.12 -8.30
C SER A 154 -43.48 -9.38 -7.46
N ASN A 155 -42.48 -9.93 -6.75
CA ASN A 155 -42.61 -11.25 -6.10
C ASN A 155 -42.81 -11.19 -4.58
N ILE A 156 -42.28 -10.14 -3.91
CA ILE A 156 -42.29 -10.03 -2.45
C ILE A 156 -43.38 -9.05 -2.02
N ARG A 157 -44.61 -9.52 -1.83
CA ARG A 157 -45.73 -8.72 -1.32
C ARG A 157 -45.55 -8.39 0.16
N GLY A 158 -45.88 -7.14 0.55
CA GLY A 158 -45.85 -6.68 1.94
C GLY A 158 -44.45 -6.34 2.49
N SER A 159 -43.44 -6.24 1.63
CA SER A 159 -42.11 -5.72 2.01
C SER A 159 -42.09 -4.20 1.93
N VAL A 160 -40.98 -3.58 2.45
CA VAL A 160 -40.67 -2.17 2.25
C VAL A 160 -40.77 -1.75 0.79
N ALA A 161 -40.52 -2.67 -0.14
CA ALA A 161 -40.58 -2.49 -1.59
C ALA A 161 -42.00 -2.21 -2.13
N GLU A 162 -43.04 -2.79 -1.52
CA GLU A 162 -44.41 -2.61 -1.99
C GLU A 162 -44.98 -1.24 -1.55
N ASN A 163 -44.63 -0.81 -0.34
CA ASN A 163 -45.13 0.43 0.23
C ASN A 163 -44.46 1.68 -0.33
N LYS A 164 -43.21 1.58 -0.77
CA LYS A 164 -42.40 2.68 -1.30
C LYS A 164 -41.32 2.18 -2.30
N PRO A 165 -41.68 1.93 -3.56
CA PRO A 165 -40.74 1.45 -4.58
C PRO A 165 -39.57 2.44 -4.84
N GLU A 166 -39.80 3.75 -4.58
CA GLU A 166 -38.76 4.77 -4.69
C GLU A 166 -37.58 4.52 -3.72
N GLN A 167 -37.86 3.99 -2.51
CA GLN A 167 -36.82 3.64 -1.54
C GLN A 167 -35.88 2.58 -2.07
N LEU A 168 -36.42 1.58 -2.74
CA LEU A 168 -35.60 0.50 -3.28
C LEU A 168 -34.67 0.99 -4.41
N HIS A 169 -35.12 1.95 -5.21
CA HIS A 169 -34.33 2.57 -6.27
C HIS A 169 -33.20 3.45 -5.72
N ASP A 170 -33.47 4.23 -4.67
CA ASP A 170 -32.44 5.02 -4.00
C ASP A 170 -31.37 4.13 -3.36
N LEU A 171 -31.78 3.00 -2.75
CA LEU A 171 -30.88 2.00 -2.22
C LEU A 171 -30.01 1.36 -3.31
N LEU A 172 -30.62 0.98 -4.44
CA LEU A 172 -29.92 0.45 -5.60
C LEU A 172 -28.83 1.40 -6.09
N THR A 173 -29.18 2.67 -6.28
CA THR A 173 -28.26 3.67 -6.82
C THR A 173 -27.05 3.82 -5.93
N ASN A 174 -27.26 3.92 -4.62
CA ASN A 174 -26.16 4.05 -3.66
C ASN A 174 -25.33 2.77 -3.51
N GLN A 175 -25.99 1.61 -3.53
CA GLN A 175 -25.34 0.33 -3.38
C GLN A 175 -24.48 -0.05 -4.60
N SER A 176 -24.83 0.45 -5.79
CA SER A 176 -24.06 0.21 -7.02
C SER A 176 -22.75 0.98 -7.07
N VAL A 177 -22.63 2.09 -6.34
CA VAL A 177 -21.40 2.88 -6.26
C VAL A 177 -20.38 2.18 -5.36
N VAL A 178 -19.09 2.32 -5.67
CA VAL A 178 -17.98 1.88 -4.84
C VAL A 178 -17.18 3.11 -4.43
N TYR A 179 -16.98 3.32 -3.14
CA TYR A 179 -16.27 4.49 -2.65
C TYR A 179 -14.76 4.23 -2.58
N PHE A 180 -14.00 5.04 -3.29
CA PHE A 180 -12.54 4.95 -3.34
C PHE A 180 -11.90 4.97 -1.94
N GLN A 181 -12.40 5.82 -1.05
CA GLN A 181 -11.89 5.97 0.31
C GLN A 181 -11.97 4.66 1.11
N VAL A 182 -13.02 3.87 0.89
CA VAL A 182 -13.20 2.56 1.53
C VAL A 182 -12.13 1.59 1.04
N ALA A 183 -11.98 1.46 -0.27
CA ALA A 183 -10.99 0.59 -0.86
C ALA A 183 -9.56 0.97 -0.46
N TYR A 184 -9.26 2.27 -0.42
CA TYR A 184 -7.98 2.79 0.04
C TYR A 184 -7.70 2.40 1.49
N SER A 185 -8.64 2.62 2.41
CA SER A 185 -8.51 2.26 3.82
C SER A 185 -8.28 0.75 4.01
N VAL A 186 -9.06 -0.08 3.32
CA VAL A 186 -8.93 -1.55 3.39
C VAL A 186 -7.58 -2.02 2.86
N LEU A 187 -7.16 -1.53 1.70
CA LEU A 187 -5.87 -1.89 1.11
C LEU A 187 -4.68 -1.41 1.94
N SER A 188 -4.80 -0.24 2.59
CA SER A 188 -3.82 0.26 3.54
C SER A 188 -3.69 -0.66 4.76
N ASN A 189 -4.82 -1.08 5.35
CA ASN A 189 -4.83 -1.96 6.51
C ASN A 189 -4.31 -3.38 6.18
N LEU A 190 -4.55 -3.85 4.95
CA LEU A 190 -4.04 -5.12 4.45
C LEU A 190 -2.61 -5.03 3.90
N LYS A 191 -1.98 -3.84 3.88
CA LYS A 191 -0.66 -3.57 3.32
C LYS A 191 -0.52 -3.95 1.82
N MET A 192 -1.62 -3.84 1.08
CA MET A 192 -1.71 -4.23 -0.34
C MET A 192 -1.72 -3.05 -1.31
N LEU A 193 -1.51 -1.81 -0.85
CA LEU A 193 -1.58 -0.60 -1.69
C LEU A 193 -0.65 -0.65 -2.90
N ASN A 194 0.55 -1.19 -2.71
CA ASN A 194 1.60 -1.23 -3.73
C ASN A 194 1.61 -2.53 -4.55
N SER A 195 0.82 -3.54 -4.17
CA SER A 195 0.68 -4.78 -4.94
C SER A 195 -0.02 -4.55 -6.28
N GLU A 196 0.24 -5.39 -7.28
CA GLU A 196 -0.43 -5.29 -8.60
C GLU A 196 -1.96 -5.30 -8.49
N PRO A 197 -2.60 -6.24 -7.74
CA PRO A 197 -4.04 -6.22 -7.58
C PRO A 197 -4.53 -4.98 -6.83
N GLY A 198 -3.78 -4.46 -5.85
CA GLY A 198 -4.14 -3.24 -5.13
C GLY A 198 -4.15 -2.00 -6.03
N ARG A 199 -3.12 -1.82 -6.86
CA ARG A 199 -3.05 -0.70 -7.83
C ARG A 199 -4.15 -0.78 -8.88
N LEU A 200 -4.45 -1.99 -9.40
CA LEU A 200 -5.53 -2.20 -10.35
C LEU A 200 -6.90 -1.90 -9.72
N ALA A 201 -7.13 -2.36 -8.49
CA ALA A 201 -8.35 -2.06 -7.75
C ALA A 201 -8.56 -0.55 -7.59
N LEU A 202 -7.54 0.16 -7.05
CA LEU A 202 -7.62 1.60 -6.81
C LEU A 202 -7.87 2.40 -8.08
N SER A 203 -7.12 2.11 -9.15
CA SER A 203 -7.30 2.82 -10.43
C SER A 203 -8.69 2.59 -11.02
N SER A 204 -9.20 1.35 -10.97
CA SER A 204 -10.53 1.00 -11.49
C SER A 204 -11.64 1.65 -10.67
N ILE A 205 -11.54 1.66 -9.33
CA ILE A 205 -12.53 2.27 -8.43
C ILE A 205 -12.53 3.80 -8.59
N MET A 206 -11.36 4.44 -8.75
CA MET A 206 -11.31 5.89 -8.99
C MET A 206 -12.02 6.28 -10.28
N VAL A 207 -11.81 5.51 -11.35
CA VAL A 207 -12.52 5.72 -12.62
C VAL A 207 -14.03 5.52 -12.43
N ALA A 208 -14.45 4.45 -11.74
CA ALA A 208 -15.86 4.19 -11.42
C ALA A 208 -16.49 5.35 -10.63
N ASN A 209 -15.77 5.91 -9.65
CA ASN A 209 -16.23 7.08 -8.89
C ASN A 209 -16.41 8.32 -9.78
N CYS A 210 -15.50 8.60 -10.70
CA CYS A 210 -15.65 9.71 -11.65
C CYS A 210 -16.92 9.54 -12.49
N PHE A 211 -17.18 8.34 -13.01
CA PHE A 211 -18.42 8.04 -13.74
C PHE A 211 -19.66 8.14 -12.84
N GLY A 212 -19.60 7.60 -11.62
CA GLY A 212 -20.68 7.64 -10.65
C GLY A 212 -21.11 9.07 -10.27
N TRP A 213 -20.16 9.94 -9.93
CA TRP A 213 -20.43 11.34 -9.64
C TRP A 213 -20.96 12.10 -10.85
N GLY A 214 -20.40 11.86 -12.04
CA GLY A 214 -20.90 12.44 -13.29
C GLY A 214 -22.34 12.04 -13.58
N PHE A 215 -22.65 10.75 -13.45
CA PHE A 215 -23.98 10.22 -13.63
C PHE A 215 -24.98 10.74 -12.60
N PHE A 216 -24.58 10.85 -11.35
CA PHE A 216 -25.41 11.40 -10.27
C PHE A 216 -25.78 12.86 -10.56
N LEU A 217 -24.83 13.69 -11.00
CA LEU A 217 -25.09 15.07 -11.41
C LEU A 217 -26.06 15.12 -12.60
N LEU A 218 -25.90 14.24 -13.58
CA LEU A 218 -26.82 14.13 -14.72
C LEU A 218 -28.24 13.74 -14.29
N LEU A 219 -28.37 12.76 -13.39
CA LEU A 219 -29.67 12.33 -12.86
C LEU A 219 -30.41 13.45 -12.11
N ILE A 220 -29.68 14.15 -11.24
CA ILE A 220 -30.25 15.31 -10.51
C ILE A 220 -30.74 16.36 -11.50
N THR A 221 -29.95 16.66 -12.52
CA THR A 221 -30.30 17.63 -13.56
C THR A 221 -31.52 17.18 -14.33
N PHE A 222 -31.58 15.93 -14.74
CA PHE A 222 -32.66 15.34 -15.50
C PHE A 222 -33.97 15.29 -14.70
N ASN A 223 -33.92 14.85 -13.45
CA ASN A 223 -35.09 14.84 -12.57
C ASN A 223 -35.64 16.27 -12.34
N SER A 224 -34.76 17.24 -12.11
CA SER A 224 -35.14 18.64 -11.99
C SER A 224 -35.80 19.17 -13.28
N PHE A 225 -35.33 18.71 -14.43
CA PHE A 225 -35.86 19.06 -15.75
C PHE A 225 -37.30 18.49 -15.95
N LEU A 226 -37.54 17.25 -15.58
CA LEU A 226 -38.85 16.60 -15.70
C LEU A 226 -39.90 17.19 -14.76
N GLN A 227 -39.50 17.58 -13.54
CA GLN A 227 -40.45 18.07 -12.53
C GLN A 227 -40.93 19.51 -12.76
N HIS A 228 -40.17 20.38 -13.45
CA HIS A 228 -40.37 21.83 -13.47
C HIS A 228 -40.59 22.45 -14.86
N ASN A 229 -41.17 21.74 -15.82
CA ASN A 229 -41.63 22.28 -17.13
C ASN A 229 -40.82 23.48 -17.67
N TYR A 230 -39.53 23.29 -18.00
CA TYR A 230 -38.68 24.26 -18.72
C TYR A 230 -38.52 25.65 -18.09
N SER A 231 -38.75 25.81 -16.79
CA SER A 231 -38.58 27.08 -16.09
C SER A 231 -37.09 27.41 -15.82
N LYS A 232 -36.74 28.72 -15.86
CA LYS A 232 -35.42 29.21 -15.44
C LYS A 232 -35.04 28.78 -14.01
N ALA A 233 -36.01 28.57 -13.14
CA ALA A 233 -35.82 28.07 -11.78
C ALA A 233 -35.22 26.66 -11.72
N THR A 234 -35.31 25.85 -12.78
CA THR A 234 -34.80 24.47 -12.85
C THR A 234 -33.30 24.39 -13.11
N TYR A 235 -32.74 25.30 -13.93
CA TYR A 235 -31.30 25.25 -14.28
C TYR A 235 -30.40 25.94 -13.25
N MET A 236 -30.94 26.93 -12.54
CA MET A 236 -30.17 27.72 -11.55
C MET A 236 -29.57 26.84 -10.45
N PRO A 237 -30.28 25.90 -9.79
CA PRO A 237 -29.69 25.06 -8.75
C PRO A 237 -28.57 24.16 -9.27
N THR A 238 -28.71 23.60 -10.47
CA THR A 238 -27.65 22.74 -11.05
C THR A 238 -26.44 23.54 -11.47
N PHE A 239 -26.67 24.70 -12.12
CA PHE A 239 -25.59 25.61 -12.48
C PHE A 239 -24.81 26.10 -11.27
N THR A 240 -25.49 26.47 -10.17
CA THR A 240 -24.83 26.89 -8.93
C THR A 240 -24.04 25.75 -8.30
N LYS A 241 -24.49 24.50 -8.39
CA LYS A 241 -23.77 23.31 -7.92
C LYS A 241 -22.44 23.10 -8.69
N VAL A 242 -22.48 23.19 -10.02
CA VAL A 242 -21.27 23.08 -10.85
C VAL A 242 -20.33 24.27 -10.58
N LEU A 243 -20.89 25.49 -10.51
CA LEU A 243 -20.12 26.70 -10.22
C LEU A 243 -19.41 26.63 -8.88
N LEU A 244 -20.04 26.04 -7.87
CA LEU A 244 -19.41 25.82 -6.55
C LEU A 244 -18.21 24.89 -6.65
N LEU A 245 -18.33 23.74 -7.33
CA LEU A 245 -17.21 22.80 -7.48
C LEU A 245 -16.03 23.44 -8.21
N VAL A 246 -16.31 24.17 -9.31
CA VAL A 246 -15.27 24.92 -10.04
C VAL A 246 -14.68 26.01 -9.14
N GLY A 247 -15.53 26.73 -8.37
CA GLY A 247 -15.09 27.78 -7.45
C GLY A 247 -14.16 27.24 -6.36
N ILE A 248 -14.46 26.08 -5.77
CA ILE A 248 -13.56 25.42 -4.81
C ILE A 248 -12.20 25.14 -5.45
N ILE A 249 -12.18 24.60 -6.66
CA ILE A 249 -10.91 24.31 -7.36
C ILE A 249 -10.13 25.58 -7.63
N VAL A 250 -10.77 26.60 -8.20
CA VAL A 250 -10.12 27.85 -8.63
C VAL A 250 -9.60 28.66 -7.45
N VAL A 251 -10.36 28.73 -6.33
CA VAL A 251 -10.00 29.54 -5.17
C VAL A 251 -9.04 28.82 -4.24
N CYS A 252 -9.28 27.52 -3.96
CA CYS A 252 -8.51 26.81 -2.96
C CYS A 252 -7.14 26.36 -3.46
N ARG A 253 -7.02 25.98 -4.75
CA ARG A 253 -5.74 25.53 -5.32
C ARG A 253 -4.61 26.55 -5.20
N PRO A 254 -4.78 27.83 -5.57
CA PRO A 254 -3.72 28.84 -5.36
C PRO A 254 -3.36 29.07 -3.89
N ILE A 255 -4.34 28.96 -2.96
CA ILE A 255 -4.09 29.09 -1.53
C ILE A 255 -3.22 27.93 -1.04
N PHE A 256 -3.53 26.70 -1.44
CA PHE A 256 -2.70 25.55 -1.11
C PHE A 256 -1.28 25.67 -1.69
N ASN A 257 -1.15 26.06 -2.96
CA ASN A 257 0.16 26.29 -3.57
C ASN A 257 0.95 27.40 -2.85
N TRP A 258 0.27 28.44 -2.36
CA TRP A 258 0.91 29.48 -1.56
C TRP A 258 1.40 28.93 -0.20
N ILE A 259 0.62 28.05 0.47
CA ILE A 259 1.01 27.40 1.72
C ILE A 259 2.25 26.51 1.48
N VAL A 260 2.26 25.71 0.39
CA VAL A 260 3.40 24.86 0.02
C VAL A 260 4.65 25.70 -0.20
N LYS A 261 4.56 26.76 -1.01
CA LYS A 261 5.71 27.64 -1.28
C LYS A 261 6.28 28.35 -0.04
N ARG A 262 5.43 28.63 0.98
CA ARG A 262 5.85 29.28 2.24
C ARG A 262 6.35 28.31 3.31
N THR A 263 6.18 27.03 3.13
CA THR A 263 6.66 26.01 4.07
C THR A 263 7.89 25.34 3.47
N PRO A 264 9.12 25.66 3.93
CA PRO A 264 10.33 25.04 3.41
C PRO A 264 10.30 23.52 3.59
N GLU A 265 10.91 22.79 2.67
CA GLU A 265 11.05 21.33 2.75
C GLU A 265 11.74 20.94 4.06
N GLY A 266 11.22 19.91 4.74
CA GLY A 266 11.73 19.44 6.04
C GLY A 266 11.20 20.17 7.28
N LYS A 267 10.44 21.27 7.17
CA LYS A 267 9.84 21.94 8.33
C LYS A 267 8.38 21.52 8.55
N LYS A 268 8.02 21.36 9.83
CA LYS A 268 6.64 21.05 10.24
C LYS A 268 5.67 22.15 9.79
N LEU A 269 4.47 21.75 9.37
CA LEU A 269 3.38 22.66 9.05
C LEU A 269 3.10 23.62 10.22
N LYS A 270 3.08 24.93 9.97
CA LYS A 270 2.80 25.95 10.99
C LYS A 270 1.32 25.85 11.42
N ALA A 271 1.05 26.13 12.70
CA ALA A 271 -0.30 26.12 13.23
C ALA A 271 -1.25 27.09 12.49
N SER A 272 -0.73 28.25 12.02
CA SER A 272 -1.50 29.20 11.22
C SER A 272 -1.98 28.62 9.89
N HIS A 273 -1.15 27.83 9.20
CA HIS A 273 -1.56 27.18 7.95
C HIS A 273 -2.60 26.08 8.19
N LEU A 274 -2.46 25.36 9.31
CA LEU A 274 -3.46 24.38 9.74
C LEU A 274 -4.81 25.04 9.99
N CYS A 275 -4.82 26.16 10.73
CA CYS A 275 -6.03 26.94 10.97
C CYS A 275 -6.67 27.42 9.66
N THR A 276 -5.87 27.90 8.70
CA THR A 276 -6.38 28.31 7.37
C THR A 276 -7.07 27.15 6.67
N ILE A 277 -6.49 25.94 6.70
CA ILE A 277 -7.09 24.74 6.09
C ILE A 277 -8.40 24.36 6.77
N CYS A 278 -8.47 24.40 8.12
CA CYS A 278 -9.70 24.13 8.85
C CYS A 278 -10.81 25.15 8.50
N VAL A 279 -10.46 26.43 8.39
CA VAL A 279 -11.41 27.47 7.97
C VAL A 279 -11.90 27.23 6.53
N MET A 280 -10.99 26.89 5.61
CA MET A 280 -11.37 26.52 4.24
C MET A 280 -12.30 25.31 4.19
N LEU A 281 -12.04 24.30 5.04
CA LEU A 281 -12.89 23.11 5.14
C LEU A 281 -14.29 23.45 5.62
N CYS A 282 -14.41 24.21 6.72
CA CYS A 282 -15.71 24.66 7.22
C CYS A 282 -16.45 25.52 6.20
N THR A 283 -15.75 26.40 5.49
CA THR A 283 -16.34 27.27 4.47
C THR A 283 -16.82 26.48 3.26
N ALA A 284 -16.03 25.55 2.77
CA ALA A 284 -16.39 24.72 1.61
C ALA A 284 -17.59 23.81 1.90
N THR A 285 -17.66 23.22 3.10
CA THR A 285 -18.78 22.39 3.55
C THR A 285 -20.06 23.21 3.75
N PHE A 286 -19.95 24.41 4.37
CA PHE A 286 -21.07 25.33 4.53
C PHE A 286 -21.63 25.78 3.16
N LEU A 287 -20.76 26.16 2.23
CA LEU A 287 -21.18 26.57 0.88
C LEU A 287 -21.83 25.40 0.11
N ALA A 288 -21.33 24.18 0.28
CA ALA A 288 -21.94 23.01 -0.34
C ALA A 288 -23.40 22.82 0.13
N GLU A 289 -23.63 22.93 1.42
CA GLU A 289 -24.96 22.77 2.01
C GLU A 289 -25.93 23.92 1.60
N THR A 290 -25.44 25.16 1.55
CA THR A 290 -26.23 26.31 1.08
C THR A 290 -26.68 26.18 -0.38
N VAL A 291 -25.92 25.50 -1.21
CA VAL A 291 -26.25 25.26 -2.63
C VAL A 291 -27.12 24.00 -2.80
N GLY A 292 -27.41 23.28 -1.72
CA GLY A 292 -28.22 22.06 -1.72
C GLY A 292 -27.42 20.79 -2.13
N PHE A 293 -26.11 20.80 -1.90
CA PHE A 293 -25.31 19.58 -1.83
C PHE A 293 -25.24 19.09 -0.39
N PRO A 294 -25.10 17.78 -0.16
CA PRO A 294 -24.67 17.28 1.14
C PRO A 294 -23.32 17.92 1.53
N TYR A 295 -23.16 18.29 2.82
CA TYR A 295 -21.90 18.87 3.34
C TYR A 295 -20.65 18.06 3.00
N ILE A 296 -20.78 16.73 2.86
CA ILE A 296 -19.71 15.80 2.47
C ILE A 296 -19.06 16.19 1.14
N VAL A 297 -19.85 16.69 0.17
CA VAL A 297 -19.33 17.05 -1.16
C VAL A 297 -18.29 18.17 -1.07
N GLY A 298 -18.53 19.16 -0.17
CA GLY A 298 -17.58 20.24 0.07
C GLY A 298 -16.24 19.73 0.63
N SER A 299 -16.29 18.83 1.62
CA SER A 299 -15.08 18.26 2.23
C SER A 299 -14.31 17.38 1.24
N VAL A 300 -14.99 16.53 0.46
CA VAL A 300 -14.40 15.69 -0.58
C VAL A 300 -13.78 16.55 -1.69
N ALA A 301 -14.49 17.56 -2.17
CA ALA A 301 -13.97 18.46 -3.21
C ALA A 301 -12.69 19.18 -2.76
N LEU A 302 -12.68 19.70 -1.52
CA LEU A 302 -11.50 20.35 -0.97
C LEU A 302 -10.33 19.38 -0.80
N GLY A 303 -10.59 18.14 -0.34
CA GLY A 303 -9.59 17.09 -0.21
C GLY A 303 -8.94 16.72 -1.54
N LEU A 304 -9.71 16.61 -2.63
CA LEU A 304 -9.21 16.35 -3.99
C LEU A 304 -8.32 17.49 -4.53
N VAL A 305 -8.57 18.72 -4.14
CA VAL A 305 -7.80 19.91 -4.55
C VAL A 305 -6.51 20.06 -3.73
N THR A 306 -6.43 19.45 -2.55
CA THR A 306 -5.27 19.55 -1.66
C THR A 306 -4.04 18.89 -2.33
N PRO A 307 -2.91 19.65 -2.48
CA PRO A 307 -1.67 19.08 -3.01
C PRO A 307 -1.11 18.01 -2.09
N LYS A 308 -0.61 16.93 -2.68
CA LYS A 308 -0.07 15.77 -1.96
C LYS A 308 1.40 15.87 -1.67
N THR A 309 2.05 16.86 -2.29
CA THR A 309 3.47 17.12 -2.07
C THR A 309 3.73 17.48 -0.61
N PRO A 310 4.83 16.98 -0.01
CA PRO A 310 5.29 17.50 1.26
C PRO A 310 5.37 19.04 1.21
N PRO A 311 4.96 19.79 2.24
CA PRO A 311 4.68 19.38 3.60
C PRO A 311 3.19 19.18 3.95
N LEU A 312 2.26 19.33 2.96
CA LEU A 312 0.83 19.37 3.26
C LEU A 312 0.21 17.99 3.53
N GLY A 313 0.34 17.05 2.60
CA GLY A 313 -0.35 15.77 2.69
C GLY A 313 -0.07 15.02 4.00
N ALA A 314 1.21 14.81 4.30
CA ALA A 314 1.66 14.13 5.51
C ALA A 314 1.47 14.93 6.79
N GLY A 315 1.86 16.19 6.77
CA GLY A 315 1.77 17.05 7.96
C GLY A 315 0.34 17.27 8.43
N LEU A 316 -0.62 17.19 7.50
CA LEU A 316 -2.04 17.31 7.80
C LEU A 316 -2.58 16.04 8.47
N THR A 317 -2.26 14.87 7.89
CA THR A 317 -2.69 13.56 8.44
C THR A 317 -2.10 13.33 9.82
N ASP A 318 -0.85 13.72 10.04
CA ASP A 318 -0.16 13.57 11.32
C ASP A 318 -0.79 14.44 12.42
N LYS A 319 -1.12 15.69 12.11
CA LYS A 319 -1.64 16.63 13.10
C LYS A 319 -3.15 16.49 13.35
N ILE A 320 -3.93 16.28 12.31
CA ILE A 320 -5.40 16.21 12.41
C ILE A 320 -5.87 14.77 12.52
N GLY A 321 -5.20 13.82 11.84
CA GLY A 321 -5.62 12.43 11.76
C GLY A 321 -5.75 11.78 13.14
N SER A 322 -4.73 11.88 13.97
CA SER A 322 -4.75 11.30 15.32
C SER A 322 -5.94 11.82 16.16
N PHE A 323 -6.22 13.12 16.10
CA PHE A 323 -7.37 13.72 16.78
C PHE A 323 -8.69 13.23 16.18
N CYS A 324 -8.79 13.19 14.86
CA CYS A 324 -10.00 12.72 14.16
C CYS A 324 -10.33 11.28 14.51
N TYR A 325 -9.35 10.37 14.48
CA TYR A 325 -9.59 8.98 14.80
C TYR A 325 -9.79 8.70 16.29
N ALA A 326 -9.10 9.43 17.18
CA ALA A 326 -9.20 9.20 18.62
C ALA A 326 -10.45 9.85 19.26
N VAL A 327 -10.87 11.01 18.79
CA VAL A 327 -11.93 11.79 19.42
C VAL A 327 -13.18 11.91 18.56
N LEU A 328 -13.00 12.26 17.27
CA LEU A 328 -14.15 12.53 16.41
C LEU A 328 -14.82 11.24 15.93
N MET A 329 -14.05 10.20 15.62
CA MET A 329 -14.60 8.93 15.14
C MET A 329 -15.55 8.26 16.15
N PRO A 330 -15.26 8.18 17.46
CA PRO A 330 -16.21 7.71 18.46
C PRO A 330 -17.54 8.48 18.46
N CYS A 331 -17.51 9.81 18.29
CA CYS A 331 -18.75 10.61 18.19
C CYS A 331 -19.61 10.18 17.00
N TYR A 332 -18.99 9.99 15.86
CA TYR A 332 -19.67 9.51 14.65
C TYR A 332 -20.33 8.15 14.87
N VAL A 333 -19.61 7.23 15.48
CA VAL A 333 -20.04 5.84 15.69
C VAL A 333 -21.20 5.75 16.68
N ILE A 334 -21.22 6.60 17.73
CA ILE A 334 -22.34 6.70 18.67
C ILE A 334 -23.62 7.09 17.93
N GLY A 335 -23.54 8.09 17.04
CA GLY A 335 -24.67 8.55 16.25
C GLY A 335 -25.26 7.48 15.34
N ILE A 336 -24.41 6.65 14.72
CA ILE A 336 -24.84 5.51 13.90
C ILE A 336 -25.48 4.41 14.79
N GLY A 337 -24.79 4.01 15.85
CA GLY A 337 -25.23 2.91 16.73
C GLY A 337 -26.60 3.18 17.38
N ASN A 338 -26.88 4.43 17.74
CA ASN A 338 -28.16 4.82 18.34
C ASN A 338 -29.36 4.71 17.38
N LYS A 339 -29.12 4.67 16.07
CA LYS A 339 -30.17 4.53 15.05
C LYS A 339 -30.45 3.08 14.66
N VAL A 340 -29.63 2.12 15.11
CA VAL A 340 -29.78 0.68 14.82
C VAL A 340 -30.55 -0.01 15.96
N ASP A 341 -31.71 -0.58 15.63
CA ASP A 341 -32.54 -1.35 16.55
C ASP A 341 -32.84 -2.75 16.00
N PHE A 342 -32.21 -3.78 16.58
CA PHE A 342 -32.37 -5.18 16.15
C PHE A 342 -33.80 -5.72 16.33
N PHE A 343 -34.55 -5.17 17.29
CA PHE A 343 -35.88 -5.66 17.63
C PHE A 343 -36.96 -5.18 16.69
N SER A 344 -36.66 -4.16 15.88
CA SER A 344 -37.57 -3.65 14.85
C SER A 344 -37.53 -4.44 13.55
N PHE A 345 -36.65 -5.43 13.40
CA PHE A 345 -36.41 -6.12 12.14
C PHE A 345 -37.49 -7.16 11.80
N HIS A 346 -38.04 -7.04 10.61
CA HIS A 346 -38.95 -8.05 10.07
C HIS A 346 -38.19 -8.97 9.12
N LEU A 347 -38.27 -10.26 9.31
CA LEU A 347 -37.54 -11.27 8.55
C LEU A 347 -37.69 -11.09 7.03
N ARG A 348 -38.88 -10.66 6.57
CA ARG A 348 -39.18 -10.43 5.15
C ARG A 348 -38.34 -9.29 4.57
N ASP A 349 -38.20 -8.21 5.31
CA ASP A 349 -37.41 -7.06 4.87
C ASP A 349 -35.90 -7.37 4.92
N VAL A 350 -35.45 -8.13 5.90
CA VAL A 350 -34.08 -8.66 5.93
C VAL A 350 -33.79 -9.49 4.68
N ILE A 351 -34.68 -10.45 4.32
CA ILE A 351 -34.49 -11.32 3.15
C ILE A 351 -34.46 -10.50 1.86
N SER A 352 -35.38 -9.54 1.69
CA SER A 352 -35.45 -8.74 0.48
C SER A 352 -34.27 -7.83 0.26
N LEU A 353 -33.78 -7.17 1.33
CA LEU A 353 -32.62 -6.31 1.29
C LEU A 353 -31.33 -7.11 1.11
N GLU A 354 -31.18 -8.23 1.83
CA GLU A 354 -30.00 -9.09 1.70
C GLU A 354 -29.89 -9.71 0.29
N PHE A 355 -31.02 -10.11 -0.31
CA PHE A 355 -31.05 -10.57 -1.70
C PHE A 355 -30.56 -9.46 -2.65
N LEU A 356 -30.99 -8.22 -2.46
CA LEU A 356 -30.50 -7.08 -3.25
C LEU A 356 -28.99 -6.87 -3.06
N PHE A 357 -28.52 -6.89 -1.83
CA PHE A 357 -27.09 -6.74 -1.51
C PHE A 357 -26.23 -7.80 -2.17
N LEU A 358 -26.60 -9.07 -2.03
CA LEU A 358 -25.86 -10.19 -2.62
C LEU A 358 -25.84 -10.13 -4.15
N THR A 359 -26.97 -9.74 -4.75
CA THR A 359 -27.09 -9.60 -6.20
C THR A 359 -26.19 -8.48 -6.72
N ILE A 360 -26.19 -7.32 -6.07
CA ILE A 360 -25.32 -6.20 -6.46
C ILE A 360 -23.84 -6.53 -6.21
N SER A 361 -23.51 -7.19 -5.10
CA SER A 361 -22.14 -7.60 -4.81
C SER A 361 -21.61 -8.62 -5.83
N SER A 362 -22.44 -9.60 -6.22
CA SER A 362 -22.09 -10.55 -7.28
C SER A 362 -21.90 -9.86 -8.64
N ALA A 363 -22.71 -8.85 -8.94
CA ALA A 363 -22.56 -8.04 -10.13
C ALA A 363 -21.29 -7.19 -10.11
N LYS A 364 -20.93 -6.58 -8.96
CA LYS A 364 -19.64 -5.86 -8.77
C LYS A 364 -18.46 -6.81 -9.01
N PHE A 365 -18.50 -7.99 -8.42
CA PHE A 365 -17.47 -9.00 -8.62
C PHE A 365 -17.33 -9.39 -10.10
N ALA A 366 -18.43 -9.70 -10.76
CA ALA A 366 -18.44 -10.07 -12.18
C ALA A 366 -17.96 -8.92 -13.08
N SER A 367 -18.29 -7.68 -12.76
CA SER A 367 -17.91 -6.48 -13.53
C SER A 367 -16.40 -6.25 -13.60
N ILE A 368 -15.65 -6.72 -12.61
CA ILE A 368 -14.18 -6.69 -12.62
C ILE A 368 -13.60 -7.96 -13.24
N LEU A 369 -14.18 -9.12 -12.90
CA LEU A 369 -13.66 -10.41 -13.33
C LEU A 369 -13.68 -10.56 -14.85
N LEU A 370 -14.82 -10.24 -15.50
CA LEU A 370 -15.00 -10.45 -16.94
C LEU A 370 -14.02 -9.64 -17.80
N PRO A 371 -13.87 -8.31 -17.63
CA PRO A 371 -12.89 -7.57 -18.41
C PRO A 371 -11.44 -7.95 -18.07
N SER A 372 -11.14 -8.24 -16.79
CA SER A 372 -9.78 -8.62 -16.38
C SER A 372 -9.33 -9.92 -17.05
N LEU A 373 -10.24 -10.91 -17.19
CA LEU A 373 -9.97 -12.15 -17.92
C LEU A 373 -9.76 -11.91 -19.41
N TYR A 374 -10.55 -11.02 -20.02
CA TYR A 374 -10.37 -10.65 -21.42
C TYR A 374 -8.98 -10.05 -21.70
N PHE A 375 -8.46 -9.24 -20.77
CA PHE A 375 -7.11 -8.66 -20.85
C PHE A 375 -5.99 -9.58 -20.34
N LYS A 376 -6.29 -10.86 -20.10
CA LYS A 376 -5.34 -11.89 -19.65
C LYS A 376 -4.65 -11.56 -18.31
N VAL A 377 -5.34 -10.86 -17.42
CA VAL A 377 -4.87 -10.69 -16.04
C VAL A 377 -4.92 -12.06 -15.34
N PRO A 378 -3.93 -12.42 -14.52
CA PRO A 378 -3.96 -13.65 -13.74
C PRO A 378 -5.27 -13.79 -12.94
N LEU A 379 -5.90 -14.97 -13.01
CA LEU A 379 -7.19 -15.22 -12.37
C LEU A 379 -7.17 -14.88 -10.87
N SER A 380 -6.06 -15.19 -10.18
CA SER A 380 -5.86 -14.88 -8.77
C SER A 380 -5.94 -13.38 -8.48
N HIS A 381 -5.31 -12.56 -9.31
CA HIS A 381 -5.35 -11.09 -9.16
C HIS A 381 -6.75 -10.54 -9.47
N ALA A 382 -7.39 -11.02 -10.53
CA ALA A 382 -8.75 -10.61 -10.91
C ALA A 382 -9.76 -10.93 -9.81
N VAL A 383 -9.65 -12.10 -9.17
CA VAL A 383 -10.52 -12.53 -8.06
C VAL A 383 -10.30 -11.67 -6.81
N ILE A 384 -9.04 -11.39 -6.47
CA ILE A 384 -8.70 -10.50 -5.34
C ILE A 384 -9.31 -9.10 -5.56
N VAL A 385 -9.13 -8.51 -6.75
CA VAL A 385 -9.72 -7.20 -7.09
C VAL A 385 -11.24 -7.24 -7.02
N GLY A 386 -11.86 -8.32 -7.53
CA GLY A 386 -13.30 -8.53 -7.47
C GLY A 386 -13.85 -8.54 -6.05
N PHE A 387 -13.16 -9.16 -5.09
CA PHE A 387 -13.59 -9.11 -3.69
C PHE A 387 -13.32 -7.75 -3.04
N ILE A 388 -12.24 -7.06 -3.38
CA ILE A 388 -11.94 -5.71 -2.86
C ILE A 388 -13.07 -4.73 -3.20
N VAL A 389 -13.61 -4.75 -4.41
CA VAL A 389 -14.68 -3.83 -4.82
C VAL A 389 -16.04 -4.15 -4.17
N CYS A 390 -16.20 -5.34 -3.57
CA CYS A 390 -17.41 -5.73 -2.84
C CYS A 390 -17.37 -5.28 -1.37
N ILE A 391 -16.21 -4.85 -0.85
CA ILE A 391 -16.07 -4.40 0.54
C ILE A 391 -16.76 -3.05 0.69
N GLN A 392 -17.57 -2.93 1.73
CA GLN A 392 -18.24 -1.71 2.13
C GLN A 392 -17.56 -1.09 3.34
N GLY A 393 -17.83 0.18 3.62
CA GLY A 393 -17.19 0.87 4.71
C GLY A 393 -18.01 2.03 5.27
N ILE A 394 -17.31 2.89 6.00
CA ILE A 394 -17.91 4.01 6.71
C ILE A 394 -18.64 5.01 5.78
N TYR A 395 -18.19 5.13 4.53
CA TYR A 395 -18.82 5.99 3.54
C TYR A 395 -20.17 5.45 3.09
N ASP A 396 -20.30 4.14 2.93
CA ASP A 396 -21.59 3.48 2.60
C ASP A 396 -22.58 3.73 3.73
N VAL A 397 -22.16 3.50 4.98
CA VAL A 397 -22.99 3.73 6.18
C VAL A 397 -23.43 5.20 6.29
N GLN A 398 -22.56 6.15 5.96
CA GLN A 398 -22.91 7.57 5.97
C GLN A 398 -23.97 7.93 4.92
N ILE A 399 -23.88 7.32 3.73
CA ILE A 399 -24.90 7.53 2.71
C ILE A 399 -26.25 6.92 3.14
N PHE A 400 -26.24 5.72 3.75
CA PHE A 400 -27.45 5.13 4.32
C PHE A 400 -28.08 6.04 5.38
N LYS A 401 -27.26 6.64 6.26
CA LYS A 401 -27.73 7.62 7.23
C LYS A 401 -28.33 8.84 6.56
N GLN A 402 -27.72 9.32 5.48
CA GLN A 402 -28.23 10.46 4.73
C GLN A 402 -29.58 10.17 4.09
N LEU A 403 -29.77 8.97 3.52
CA LEU A 403 -31.06 8.50 3.01
C LEU A 403 -32.09 8.43 4.13
N LEU A 404 -31.71 8.00 5.34
CA LEU A 404 -32.58 8.01 6.51
C LEU A 404 -32.99 9.42 6.90
N ASN A 405 -32.05 10.37 6.94
CA ASN A 405 -32.32 11.77 7.29
C ASN A 405 -33.25 12.48 6.28
N TYR A 406 -33.13 12.13 5.00
CA TYR A 406 -34.04 12.60 3.94
C TYR A 406 -35.38 11.86 3.93
N LYS A 407 -35.58 10.92 4.86
CA LYS A 407 -36.78 10.05 4.92
C LYS A 407 -37.01 9.20 3.67
N ASN A 408 -35.95 8.97 2.91
CA ASN A 408 -36.00 8.08 1.73
C ASN A 408 -36.05 6.61 2.14
N ILE A 409 -35.53 6.26 3.31
CA ILE A 409 -35.56 4.88 3.86
C ILE A 409 -36.14 4.88 5.28
N SER A 410 -36.67 3.73 5.70
CA SER A 410 -37.12 3.50 7.06
C SER A 410 -35.94 3.26 8.02
N GLN A 411 -36.14 3.50 9.31
CA GLN A 411 -35.14 3.19 10.34
C GLN A 411 -34.77 1.70 10.35
N GLU A 412 -35.75 0.83 10.13
CA GLU A 412 -35.56 -0.60 10.00
C GLU A 412 -34.62 -0.94 8.84
N ALA A 413 -34.90 -0.43 7.63
CA ALA A 413 -34.04 -0.64 6.46
C ALA A 413 -32.62 -0.14 6.69
N PHE A 414 -32.45 1.01 7.34
CA PHE A 414 -31.13 1.55 7.73
C PHE A 414 -30.37 0.56 8.62
N GLY A 415 -31.03 0.05 9.67
CA GLY A 415 -30.39 -0.91 10.60
C GLY A 415 -29.96 -2.20 9.90
N ILE A 416 -30.82 -2.77 9.06
CA ILE A 416 -30.51 -3.96 8.25
C ILE A 416 -29.29 -3.70 7.36
N MET A 417 -29.26 -2.57 6.66
CA MET A 417 -28.18 -2.22 5.75
C MET A 417 -26.83 -2.05 6.47
N VAL A 418 -26.81 -1.41 7.64
CA VAL A 418 -25.59 -1.24 8.42
C VAL A 418 -25.01 -2.60 8.84
N ILE A 419 -25.87 -3.51 9.28
CA ILE A 419 -25.44 -4.84 9.72
C ILE A 419 -24.97 -5.67 8.53
N SER A 420 -25.72 -5.68 7.40
CA SER A 420 -25.30 -6.35 6.18
C SER A 420 -23.95 -5.83 5.68
N ALA A 421 -23.73 -4.52 5.70
CA ALA A 421 -22.45 -3.91 5.34
C ALA A 421 -21.31 -4.40 6.24
N MET A 422 -21.52 -4.50 7.56
CA MET A 422 -20.51 -5.01 8.50
C MET A 422 -20.18 -6.49 8.25
N VAL A 423 -21.20 -7.33 8.06
CA VAL A 423 -21.04 -8.77 7.85
C VAL A 423 -20.32 -9.03 6.52
N HIS A 424 -20.79 -8.43 5.42
CA HIS A 424 -20.18 -8.59 4.10
C HIS A 424 -18.73 -8.09 4.08
N SER A 425 -18.47 -6.94 4.68
CA SER A 425 -17.09 -6.39 4.72
C SER A 425 -16.15 -7.27 5.51
N THR A 426 -16.61 -7.86 6.61
CA THR A 426 -15.82 -8.81 7.41
C THR A 426 -15.50 -10.07 6.60
N ILE A 427 -16.50 -10.63 5.91
CA ILE A 427 -16.33 -11.83 5.09
C ILE A 427 -15.36 -11.54 3.93
N PHE A 428 -15.64 -10.50 3.14
CA PHE A 428 -14.83 -10.22 1.94
C PHE A 428 -13.39 -9.79 2.30
N SER A 429 -13.18 -8.98 3.36
CA SER A 429 -11.82 -8.63 3.78
C SER A 429 -11.02 -9.83 4.26
N THR A 430 -11.66 -10.76 4.96
CA THR A 430 -11.04 -12.02 5.40
C THR A 430 -10.69 -12.91 4.21
N ILE A 431 -11.56 -13.00 3.20
CA ILE A 431 -11.29 -13.73 1.96
C ILE A 431 -10.10 -13.10 1.23
N VAL A 432 -10.06 -11.78 1.07
CA VAL A 432 -8.96 -11.06 0.42
C VAL A 432 -7.63 -11.32 1.13
N LYS A 433 -7.60 -11.21 2.46
CA LYS A 433 -6.42 -11.47 3.28
C LYS A 433 -5.89 -12.89 3.09
N ASN A 434 -6.78 -13.88 3.19
CA ASN A 434 -6.41 -15.28 3.07
C ASN A 434 -5.98 -15.65 1.65
N LEU A 435 -6.71 -15.15 0.65
CA LEU A 435 -6.39 -15.40 -0.76
C LEU A 435 -5.06 -14.78 -1.17
N HIS A 436 -4.80 -13.53 -0.74
CA HIS A 436 -3.53 -12.87 -0.97
C HIS A 436 -2.38 -13.63 -0.31
N GLY A 437 -2.52 -14.00 0.96
CA GLY A 437 -1.53 -14.81 1.67
C GLY A 437 -1.34 -16.20 1.07
N TRP A 438 -2.39 -16.81 0.50
CA TRP A 438 -2.28 -18.09 -0.21
C TRP A 438 -1.54 -17.93 -1.54
N VAL A 439 -1.83 -16.89 -2.31
CA VAL A 439 -1.13 -16.59 -3.58
C VAL A 439 0.36 -16.36 -3.32
N GLN A 440 0.69 -15.57 -2.29
CA GLN A 440 2.08 -15.37 -1.89
C GLN A 440 2.77 -16.68 -1.52
N ARG A 441 2.16 -17.49 -0.63
CA ARG A 441 2.74 -18.79 -0.23
C ARG A 441 2.89 -19.76 -1.39
N LYS A 442 1.93 -19.84 -2.28
CA LYS A 442 1.99 -20.74 -3.44
C LYS A 442 3.19 -20.41 -4.33
N HIS A 443 3.48 -19.16 -4.59
CA HIS A 443 4.65 -18.75 -5.36
C HIS A 443 5.97 -19.13 -4.66
N ILE A 444 6.06 -18.92 -3.34
CA ILE A 444 7.26 -19.28 -2.57
C ILE A 444 7.50 -20.80 -2.57
N THR A 445 6.44 -21.60 -2.49
CA THR A 445 6.56 -23.07 -2.40
C THR A 445 6.91 -23.74 -3.74
N TYR A 446 6.51 -23.16 -4.87
CA TYR A 446 6.66 -23.79 -6.19
C TYR A 446 7.92 -23.41 -6.95
N ARG A 447 8.68 -22.39 -6.53
CA ARG A 447 9.86 -21.95 -7.27
C ARG A 447 10.96 -21.52 -6.31
N ARG A 448 12.01 -22.35 -6.20
CA ARG A 448 13.27 -21.88 -5.63
C ARG A 448 13.85 -20.86 -6.61
N GLN A 449 13.74 -19.59 -6.25
CA GLN A 449 14.29 -18.47 -7.02
C GLN A 449 15.72 -18.20 -6.54
N THR A 450 16.63 -19.11 -6.90
CA THR A 450 18.05 -19.01 -6.57
C THR A 450 18.87 -19.15 -7.83
N VAL A 451 19.95 -18.39 -7.94
CA VAL A 451 20.84 -18.37 -9.11
C VAL A 451 21.53 -19.73 -9.29
N GLN A 452 21.83 -20.43 -8.19
CA GLN A 452 22.47 -21.74 -8.19
C GLN A 452 21.69 -22.81 -8.99
N HIS A 453 20.35 -22.72 -9.01
CA HIS A 453 19.48 -23.72 -9.65
C HIS A 453 19.18 -23.41 -11.11
N TYR A 454 19.65 -22.26 -11.61
CA TYR A 454 19.52 -21.88 -13.02
C TYR A 454 20.71 -22.34 -13.84
N GLU A 455 20.47 -22.61 -15.11
CA GLU A 455 21.57 -22.82 -16.06
C GLU A 455 22.29 -21.46 -16.29
N PRO A 456 23.61 -21.47 -16.48
CA PRO A 456 24.40 -20.23 -16.64
C PRO A 456 23.92 -19.31 -17.77
N ASN A 457 23.20 -19.83 -18.75
CA ASN A 457 22.67 -19.08 -19.91
C ASN A 457 21.14 -18.84 -19.86
N SER A 458 20.48 -19.17 -18.74
CA SER A 458 19.03 -18.92 -18.60
C SER A 458 18.71 -17.43 -18.42
N PRO A 459 17.48 -16.99 -18.76
CA PRO A 459 17.03 -15.62 -18.47
C PRO A 459 17.10 -15.36 -16.97
N LEU A 460 17.64 -14.20 -16.59
CA LEU A 460 17.77 -13.79 -15.19
C LEU A 460 16.99 -12.50 -14.95
N LYS A 461 16.23 -12.47 -13.86
CA LYS A 461 15.50 -11.29 -13.42
C LYS A 461 16.13 -10.73 -12.17
N ILE A 462 16.68 -9.52 -12.26
CA ILE A 462 17.36 -8.84 -11.15
C ILE A 462 16.54 -7.63 -10.72
N LEU A 463 16.31 -7.51 -9.42
CA LEU A 463 15.79 -6.29 -8.82
C LEU A 463 16.95 -5.54 -8.16
N THR A 464 17.14 -4.27 -8.51
CA THR A 464 18.18 -3.42 -7.92
C THR A 464 17.59 -2.35 -7.05
N CYS A 465 18.09 -2.21 -5.83
CA CYS A 465 17.68 -1.20 -4.87
C CYS A 465 18.83 -0.27 -4.53
N PHE A 466 18.57 1.02 -4.46
CA PHE A 466 19.57 2.00 -4.04
C PHE A 466 18.92 3.17 -3.33
N TYR A 467 19.64 3.66 -2.32
CA TYR A 467 19.26 4.81 -1.49
C TYR A 467 19.94 6.08 -1.99
N HIS A 468 21.22 5.95 -2.37
CA HIS A 468 22.09 7.02 -2.80
C HIS A 468 22.40 6.90 -4.30
N ARG A 469 22.59 8.05 -4.92
CA ARG A 469 22.88 8.13 -6.36
C ARG A 469 24.27 7.58 -6.70
N GLU A 470 25.18 7.71 -5.78
CA GLU A 470 26.58 7.34 -5.90
C GLU A 470 26.77 5.83 -6.11
N THR A 471 25.83 5.02 -5.62
CA THR A 471 25.83 3.55 -5.82
C THR A 471 25.32 3.09 -7.19
N VAL A 472 24.67 3.96 -7.96
CA VAL A 472 24.09 3.60 -9.27
C VAL A 472 25.12 3.18 -10.32
N PRO A 473 26.28 3.87 -10.47
CA PRO A 473 27.30 3.45 -11.45
C PRO A 473 27.83 2.04 -11.18
N SER A 474 28.12 1.70 -9.93
CA SER A 474 28.64 0.40 -9.53
C SER A 474 27.62 -0.72 -9.77
N ILE A 475 26.35 -0.46 -9.46
CA ILE A 475 25.24 -1.39 -9.76
C ILE A 475 25.14 -1.60 -11.28
N LEU A 476 25.16 -0.53 -12.09
CA LEU A 476 25.11 -0.66 -13.56
C LEU A 476 26.29 -1.45 -14.10
N THR A 477 27.47 -1.31 -13.50
CA THR A 477 28.64 -2.10 -13.89
C THR A 477 28.43 -3.60 -13.57
N VAL A 478 27.93 -3.95 -12.40
CA VAL A 478 27.59 -5.35 -12.06
C VAL A 478 26.50 -5.92 -12.98
N LEU A 479 25.52 -5.11 -13.35
CA LEU A 479 24.46 -5.50 -14.29
C LEU A 479 25.03 -5.75 -15.71
N GLU A 480 25.95 -4.89 -16.17
CA GLU A 480 26.63 -5.05 -17.44
C GLU A 480 27.42 -6.34 -17.49
N LEU A 481 28.18 -6.63 -16.42
CA LEU A 481 28.91 -7.89 -16.29
C LEU A 481 28.00 -9.13 -16.24
N SER A 482 26.76 -8.95 -15.78
CA SER A 482 25.75 -10.02 -15.72
C SER A 482 25.05 -10.24 -17.07
N SER A 483 25.16 -9.30 -18.00
CA SER A 483 24.62 -9.41 -19.36
C SER A 483 25.48 -10.38 -20.19
N CYS A 484 24.87 -11.46 -20.68
CA CYS A 484 25.55 -12.40 -21.56
C CYS A 484 25.42 -11.97 -23.00
N MET A 485 26.52 -12.06 -23.79
CA MET A 485 26.51 -11.77 -25.23
C MET A 485 25.78 -12.84 -26.08
N SER A 486 25.24 -13.90 -25.47
CA SER A 486 24.53 -14.95 -26.23
C SER A 486 23.05 -14.58 -26.39
N SER A 487 22.50 -14.71 -27.57
CA SER A 487 21.12 -14.42 -27.93
C SER A 487 20.06 -15.24 -27.15
N ALA A 488 20.47 -16.22 -26.37
CA ALA A 488 19.58 -17.09 -25.61
C ALA A 488 19.29 -16.60 -24.16
N SER A 489 20.08 -15.65 -23.64
CA SER A 489 19.94 -15.19 -22.26
C SER A 489 19.42 -13.75 -22.18
N SER A 490 18.13 -13.59 -21.88
CA SER A 490 17.56 -12.26 -21.62
C SER A 490 17.79 -11.84 -20.17
N LEU A 491 18.13 -10.58 -19.95
CA LEU A 491 18.28 -9.96 -18.63
C LEU A 491 17.11 -8.99 -18.42
N SER A 492 16.29 -9.25 -17.38
CA SER A 492 15.20 -8.35 -16.99
C SER A 492 15.59 -7.65 -15.70
N ILE A 493 15.64 -6.33 -15.75
CA ILE A 493 16.07 -5.48 -14.63
C ILE A 493 14.87 -4.69 -14.11
N VAL A 494 14.65 -4.77 -12.82
CA VAL A 494 13.70 -3.94 -12.10
C VAL A 494 14.51 -3.01 -11.18
N SER A 495 14.57 -1.74 -11.53
CA SER A 495 15.32 -0.71 -10.78
C SER A 495 14.39 0.00 -9.81
N VAL A 496 14.76 0.05 -8.54
CA VAL A 496 13.97 0.68 -7.47
C VAL A 496 14.81 1.76 -6.77
N ASN A 497 14.46 3.01 -7.01
CA ASN A 497 14.99 4.13 -6.23
C ASN A 497 14.21 4.22 -4.90
N LEU A 498 14.91 4.16 -3.77
CA LEU A 498 14.33 4.22 -2.45
C LEU A 498 14.43 5.64 -1.92
N GLU A 499 13.31 6.23 -1.60
CA GLU A 499 13.23 7.55 -0.97
C GLU A 499 12.59 7.39 0.41
N GLU A 500 13.29 7.88 1.44
CA GLU A 500 12.74 7.87 2.78
C GLU A 500 11.59 8.87 2.88
N LEU A 501 10.48 8.36 3.35
CA LEU A 501 9.32 9.18 3.63
C LEU A 501 9.57 9.98 4.91
N GLU A 502 10.05 11.19 4.79
CA GLU A 502 10.10 12.10 5.91
C GLU A 502 8.67 12.40 6.37
N ARG A 503 8.20 11.59 7.35
CA ARG A 503 6.97 11.76 8.14
C ARG A 503 5.64 11.61 7.39
N HIS A 504 5.08 10.42 7.47
CA HIS A 504 3.64 10.11 7.37
C HIS A 504 2.91 10.45 6.05
N ASN A 505 3.55 10.24 4.92
CA ASN A 505 2.84 10.04 3.67
C ASN A 505 2.58 8.55 3.47
N VAL A 506 1.57 8.25 2.70
CA VAL A 506 1.28 6.89 2.30
C VAL A 506 2.43 6.37 1.44
N PRO A 507 2.90 5.14 1.68
CA PRO A 507 3.88 4.51 0.82
C PRO A 507 3.42 4.57 -0.64
N LEU A 508 4.26 5.03 -1.53
CA LEU A 508 3.91 5.22 -2.93
C LEU A 508 4.96 4.56 -3.82
N LEU A 509 4.52 3.60 -4.64
CA LEU A 509 5.36 3.01 -5.67
C LEU A 509 5.04 3.64 -7.01
N ILE A 510 6.00 4.38 -7.58
CA ILE A 510 5.86 5.11 -8.83
C ILE A 510 6.61 4.34 -9.92
N GLN A 511 5.90 3.86 -10.95
CA GLN A 511 6.52 3.28 -12.13
C GLN A 511 6.80 4.38 -13.17
N HIS A 512 8.02 4.43 -13.67
CA HIS A 512 8.42 5.33 -14.75
C HIS A 512 8.28 4.60 -16.09
N HIS A 513 7.48 5.16 -17.01
CA HIS A 513 7.34 4.59 -18.35
C HIS A 513 8.33 5.26 -19.31
N SER A 514 9.10 4.46 -20.02
CA SER A 514 9.94 4.91 -21.12
C SER A 514 9.05 5.28 -22.32
N GLY A 515 8.68 6.53 -22.45
CA GLY A 515 7.93 7.07 -23.60
C GLY A 515 8.45 8.47 -23.93
N PRO A 516 8.32 8.95 -25.20
CA PRO A 516 8.71 10.31 -25.54
C PRO A 516 7.92 11.28 -24.65
N ILE A 517 8.64 12.04 -23.85
CA ILE A 517 8.08 13.07 -22.98
C ILE A 517 7.55 14.17 -23.88
N ASP A 518 6.22 14.23 -24.05
CA ASP A 518 5.56 15.42 -24.50
C ASP A 518 5.86 16.54 -23.50
N HIS A 519 6.75 17.44 -23.88
CA HIS A 519 7.04 18.70 -23.18
C HIS A 519 5.83 19.64 -23.29
N ALA A 520 4.71 19.27 -22.70
CA ALA A 520 3.56 20.13 -22.48
C ALA A 520 3.54 20.60 -21.02
N GLY A 521 4.27 21.67 -20.78
CA GLY A 521 3.93 22.71 -19.81
C GLY A 521 3.55 22.29 -18.41
N HIS A 522 4.52 21.90 -17.56
CA HIS A 522 4.46 22.19 -16.14
C HIS A 522 5.86 22.53 -15.63
N ASN A 523 6.14 23.83 -15.63
CA ASN A 523 7.18 24.43 -14.81
C ASN A 523 6.71 24.37 -13.35
N ASP A 524 6.81 23.22 -12.73
CA ASP A 524 6.70 23.11 -11.27
C ASP A 524 8.10 22.87 -10.70
N GLU A 525 8.62 23.94 -10.13
CA GLU A 525 9.84 24.01 -9.34
C GLU A 525 9.68 23.27 -7.99
N SER A 526 9.58 21.93 -8.05
CA SER A 526 10.01 21.06 -6.96
C SER A 526 11.33 20.40 -7.38
N SER A 527 12.38 21.23 -7.50
CA SER A 527 13.42 21.00 -8.52
C SER A 527 14.58 20.11 -8.11
N MET A 528 14.73 19.66 -6.85
CA MET A 528 15.88 18.80 -6.50
C MET A 528 15.52 17.31 -6.54
N SER A 529 14.40 16.90 -6.01
CA SER A 529 14.00 15.47 -5.98
C SER A 529 13.50 14.97 -7.34
N SER A 530 12.79 15.80 -8.13
CA SER A 530 12.38 15.43 -9.48
C SER A 530 13.57 15.33 -10.43
N ASN A 531 14.53 16.26 -10.36
CA ASN A 531 15.77 16.18 -11.14
C ASN A 531 16.60 14.94 -10.80
N ARG A 532 16.58 14.50 -9.53
CA ARG A 532 17.29 13.30 -9.09
C ARG A 532 16.65 12.03 -9.66
N ARG A 533 15.31 11.92 -9.63
CA ARG A 533 14.54 10.80 -10.21
C ARG A 533 14.75 10.69 -11.71
N ASP A 534 14.66 11.81 -12.42
CA ASP A 534 14.84 11.88 -13.88
C ASP A 534 16.27 11.53 -14.31
N GLN A 535 17.28 11.82 -13.50
CA GLN A 535 18.66 11.47 -13.82
C GLN A 535 18.93 9.98 -13.66
N ILE A 536 18.33 9.33 -12.66
CA ILE A 536 18.46 7.89 -12.43
C ILE A 536 17.73 7.12 -13.53
N SER A 537 16.47 7.47 -13.84
CA SER A 537 15.74 6.82 -14.93
C SER A 537 16.45 6.97 -16.26
N LYS A 538 17.01 8.14 -16.57
CA LYS A 538 17.84 8.37 -17.76
C LYS A 538 19.12 7.52 -17.78
N ALA A 539 19.74 7.23 -16.62
CA ALA A 539 20.90 6.36 -16.58
C ALA A 539 20.54 4.92 -16.97
N PHE A 540 19.42 4.41 -16.47
CA PHE A 540 18.91 3.08 -16.81
C PHE A 540 18.35 3.01 -18.25
N GLU A 541 17.70 4.07 -18.75
CA GLU A 541 17.28 4.17 -20.14
C GLU A 541 18.48 4.17 -21.09
N LYS A 542 19.55 4.87 -20.72
CA LYS A 542 20.81 4.85 -21.48
C LYS A 542 21.47 3.47 -21.45
N PHE A 543 21.37 2.76 -20.35
CA PHE A 543 21.83 1.38 -20.24
C PHE A 543 21.03 0.48 -21.20
N GLN A 544 19.71 0.58 -21.19
CA GLN A 544 18.83 -0.18 -22.10
C GLN A 544 19.13 0.14 -23.57
N SER A 545 19.20 1.42 -23.93
CA SER A 545 19.46 1.85 -25.32
C SER A 545 20.83 1.42 -25.84
N GLY A 546 21.81 1.19 -24.95
CA GLY A 546 23.09 0.57 -25.31
C GLY A 546 22.97 -0.88 -25.78
N HIS A 547 21.90 -1.56 -25.40
CA HIS A 547 21.62 -2.99 -25.68
C HIS A 547 20.44 -3.23 -26.63
N ASP A 548 19.75 -2.15 -27.09
CA ASP A 548 18.58 -2.24 -27.98
C ASP A 548 18.84 -2.98 -29.30
N LEU A 549 20.08 -3.02 -29.76
CA LEU A 549 20.48 -3.77 -30.96
C LEU A 549 20.42 -5.29 -30.80
N GLN A 550 20.32 -5.79 -29.55
CA GLN A 550 20.32 -7.23 -29.24
C GLN A 550 18.99 -7.75 -28.68
N GLU A 551 18.00 -6.89 -28.39
CA GLU A 551 16.69 -7.23 -27.78
C GLU A 551 16.77 -8.06 -26.47
N ASN A 552 17.93 -8.10 -25.81
CA ASN A 552 18.18 -9.05 -24.71
C ASN A 552 18.02 -8.43 -23.32
N VAL A 553 17.84 -7.09 -23.20
CA VAL A 553 17.76 -6.40 -21.90
C VAL A 553 16.47 -5.60 -21.81
N SER A 554 15.63 -5.90 -20.81
CA SER A 554 14.44 -5.12 -20.45
C SER A 554 14.67 -4.42 -19.12
N VAL A 555 14.35 -3.12 -19.04
CA VAL A 555 14.48 -2.34 -17.80
C VAL A 555 13.15 -1.70 -17.44
N GLU A 556 12.73 -1.90 -16.18
CA GLU A 556 11.60 -1.22 -15.60
C GLU A 556 12.07 -0.39 -14.39
N CYS A 557 11.77 0.90 -14.39
CA CYS A 557 12.18 1.80 -13.31
C CYS A 557 11.02 2.12 -12.37
N PHE A 558 11.26 2.01 -11.07
CA PHE A 558 10.32 2.34 -10.01
C PHE A 558 10.95 3.32 -9.02
N THR A 559 10.14 4.14 -8.38
CA THR A 559 10.53 4.88 -7.17
C THR A 559 9.60 4.47 -6.04
N ALA A 560 10.16 3.91 -4.98
CA ALA A 560 9.44 3.57 -3.76
C ALA A 560 9.67 4.65 -2.71
N VAL A 561 8.60 5.35 -2.37
CA VAL A 561 8.60 6.35 -1.29
C VAL A 561 7.91 5.73 -0.09
N ALA A 562 8.66 5.35 0.95
CA ALA A 562 8.13 4.66 2.10
C ALA A 562 8.88 5.04 3.41
N PRO A 563 8.25 4.85 4.59
CA PRO A 563 8.99 4.98 5.85
C PRO A 563 10.12 3.95 5.92
N SER A 564 11.29 4.31 6.46
CA SER A 564 12.45 3.40 6.56
C SER A 564 12.13 2.07 7.25
N LYS A 565 11.10 2.06 8.12
CA LYS A 565 10.65 0.84 8.82
C LYS A 565 9.93 -0.18 7.93
N THR A 566 9.20 0.27 6.90
CA THR A 566 8.36 -0.58 6.02
C THR A 566 8.87 -0.69 4.59
N MET A 567 9.92 0.04 4.25
CA MET A 567 10.49 0.09 2.91
C MET A 567 10.92 -1.30 2.36
N HIS A 568 11.39 -2.17 3.25
CA HIS A 568 11.73 -3.55 2.89
C HIS A 568 10.51 -4.36 2.43
N GLU A 569 9.32 -4.06 2.95
CA GLU A 569 8.08 -4.73 2.53
C GLU A 569 7.76 -4.40 1.06
N ASP A 570 7.98 -3.15 0.63
CA ASP A 570 7.76 -2.71 -0.75
C ASP A 570 8.76 -3.38 -1.71
N VAL A 571 10.03 -3.47 -1.31
CA VAL A 571 11.08 -4.15 -2.09
C VAL A 571 10.75 -5.63 -2.23
N CYS A 572 10.43 -6.33 -1.14
CA CYS A 572 10.10 -7.76 -1.15
C CYS A 572 8.80 -8.05 -1.93
N THR A 573 7.79 -7.18 -1.79
CA THR A 573 6.53 -7.32 -2.54
C THR A 573 6.76 -7.14 -4.04
N LEU A 574 7.56 -6.14 -4.43
CA LEU A 574 7.88 -5.92 -5.85
C LEU A 574 8.73 -7.05 -6.42
N ALA A 575 9.71 -7.55 -5.65
CA ALA A 575 10.52 -8.69 -6.04
C ALA A 575 9.65 -9.94 -6.27
N PHE A 576 8.68 -10.15 -5.40
CA PHE A 576 7.71 -11.22 -5.51
C PHE A 576 6.78 -11.06 -6.72
N ASP A 577 6.18 -9.87 -6.91
CA ASP A 577 5.25 -9.58 -8.00
C ASP A 577 5.90 -9.73 -9.38
N LYS A 578 7.18 -9.34 -9.49
CA LYS A 578 7.95 -9.46 -10.73
C LYS A 578 8.60 -10.83 -10.91
N GLY A 579 8.62 -11.65 -9.86
CA GLY A 579 9.26 -12.96 -9.86
C GLY A 579 10.75 -12.85 -10.12
N THR A 580 11.44 -12.00 -9.35
CA THR A 580 12.88 -11.77 -9.48
C THR A 580 13.68 -12.91 -8.85
N ASP A 581 14.83 -13.19 -9.41
CA ASP A 581 15.72 -14.27 -8.97
C ASP A 581 16.78 -13.77 -7.99
N LEU A 582 17.18 -12.50 -8.12
CA LEU A 582 18.20 -11.86 -7.30
C LEU A 582 17.80 -10.41 -6.99
N ILE A 583 17.93 -9.99 -5.73
CA ILE A 583 17.87 -8.59 -5.31
C ILE A 583 19.29 -8.10 -5.09
N ILE A 584 19.68 -6.99 -5.70
CA ILE A 584 20.98 -6.32 -5.45
C ILE A 584 20.70 -5.01 -4.70
N ILE A 585 21.29 -4.86 -3.52
CA ILE A 585 21.16 -3.65 -2.69
C ILE A 585 22.51 -2.94 -2.67
N GLY A 586 22.57 -1.70 -3.13
CA GLY A 586 23.78 -0.87 -3.03
C GLY A 586 23.83 -0.12 -1.70
N ILE A 587 24.93 -0.26 -0.99
CA ILE A 587 25.26 0.49 0.24
C ILE A 587 26.48 1.38 -0.03
N GLU A 588 26.45 2.61 0.46
CA GLU A 588 27.58 3.55 0.36
C GLU A 588 28.31 3.71 1.69
N ASP A 589 27.65 4.32 2.68
CA ASP A 589 28.24 4.66 3.98
C ASP A 589 27.78 3.77 5.13
N GLY A 590 26.96 2.76 4.89
CA GLY A 590 26.40 1.89 5.93
C GLY A 590 25.58 2.66 6.96
N THR A 591 24.79 3.64 6.54
CA THR A 591 23.91 4.41 7.42
C THR A 591 22.93 3.50 8.17
N ALA A 592 22.46 3.94 9.36
CA ALA A 592 21.53 3.14 10.16
C ALA A 592 20.23 2.78 9.41
N ALA A 593 19.79 3.61 8.44
CA ALA A 593 18.65 3.35 7.60
C ALA A 593 18.93 2.26 6.56
N GLU A 594 20.08 2.33 5.89
CA GLU A 594 20.53 1.32 4.92
C GLU A 594 20.75 -0.04 5.58
N ARG A 595 21.45 -0.08 6.71
CA ARG A 595 21.66 -1.33 7.47
C ARG A 595 20.32 -1.97 7.87
N ARG A 596 19.38 -1.16 8.38
CA ARG A 596 18.04 -1.67 8.73
C ARG A 596 17.31 -2.23 7.52
N LEU A 597 17.36 -1.55 6.38
CA LEU A 597 16.78 -2.04 5.14
C LEU A 597 17.39 -3.38 4.75
N CYS A 598 18.72 -3.47 4.68
CA CYS A 598 19.44 -4.68 4.30
C CYS A 598 19.07 -5.84 5.22
N ARG A 599 19.16 -5.65 6.55
CA ARG A 599 18.80 -6.68 7.54
C ARG A 599 17.38 -7.19 7.35
N ASN A 600 16.41 -6.29 7.17
CA ASN A 600 15.02 -6.67 7.00
C ASN A 600 14.80 -7.38 5.65
N VAL A 601 15.43 -6.93 4.56
CA VAL A 601 15.35 -7.61 3.26
C VAL A 601 16.00 -8.99 3.32
N LEU A 602 17.17 -9.13 3.91
CA LEU A 602 17.86 -10.42 4.10
C LEU A 602 16.99 -11.43 4.87
N ASN A 603 16.19 -10.97 5.84
CA ASN A 603 15.34 -11.84 6.65
C ASN A 603 14.03 -12.26 5.98
N VAL A 604 13.49 -11.46 5.03
CA VAL A 604 12.11 -11.63 4.52
C VAL A 604 12.06 -11.85 3.00
N SER A 605 13.20 -11.75 2.31
CA SER A 605 13.22 -11.77 0.84
C SER A 605 12.68 -13.06 0.23
N PRO A 606 11.91 -12.98 -0.87
CA PRO A 606 11.38 -14.14 -1.58
C PRO A 606 12.40 -14.83 -2.50
N CYS A 607 13.56 -14.25 -2.71
CA CYS A 607 14.64 -14.71 -3.58
C CYS A 607 16.01 -14.44 -2.97
N SER A 608 17.07 -14.79 -3.66
CA SER A 608 18.46 -14.51 -3.22
C SER A 608 18.74 -13.02 -3.16
N VAL A 609 19.58 -12.59 -2.22
CA VAL A 609 19.92 -11.19 -2.00
C VAL A 609 21.43 -11.00 -2.09
N ALA A 610 21.87 -9.99 -2.80
CA ALA A 610 23.25 -9.55 -2.87
C ALA A 610 23.35 -8.11 -2.34
N VAL A 611 24.30 -7.87 -1.44
CA VAL A 611 24.62 -6.57 -0.91
C VAL A 611 25.92 -6.09 -1.52
N LEU A 612 25.88 -4.99 -2.27
CA LEU A 612 27.04 -4.39 -2.94
C LEU A 612 27.52 -3.19 -2.14
N MET A 613 28.78 -3.25 -1.73
CA MET A 613 29.48 -2.10 -1.15
C MET A 613 30.66 -1.71 -2.05
N ASP A 614 30.57 -0.52 -2.63
CA ASP A 614 31.58 -0.01 -3.54
C ASP A 614 32.64 0.78 -2.78
N GLN A 615 33.92 0.44 -3.03
CA GLN A 615 35.08 1.17 -2.49
C GLN A 615 35.79 2.02 -3.57
N GLY A 616 35.10 2.28 -4.70
CA GLY A 616 35.54 3.18 -5.76
C GLY A 616 36.47 2.56 -6.81
N ARG A 617 36.65 1.24 -6.82
CA ARG A 617 37.51 0.54 -7.79
C ARG A 617 36.79 -0.01 -9.01
N LEU A 618 35.47 -0.19 -8.91
CA LEU A 618 34.67 -0.58 -10.06
C LEU A 618 34.68 0.55 -11.10
N PRO A 619 34.97 0.27 -12.38
CA PRO A 619 34.97 1.28 -13.41
C PRO A 619 33.56 1.83 -13.64
N ASP A 620 33.47 3.15 -13.86
CA ASP A 620 32.20 3.76 -14.25
C ASP A 620 31.66 3.15 -15.56
N PHE A 621 30.40 2.75 -15.57
CA PHE A 621 29.67 2.26 -16.76
C PHE A 621 29.85 3.16 -17.99
N LYS A 622 29.92 4.49 -17.81
CA LYS A 622 30.12 5.46 -18.92
C LYS A 622 31.43 5.25 -19.67
N ASN A 623 32.47 4.80 -18.96
CA ASN A 623 33.80 4.57 -19.53
C ASN A 623 33.90 3.16 -20.14
N MET A 624 33.05 2.25 -19.70
CA MET A 624 33.06 0.86 -20.14
C MET A 624 32.65 0.71 -21.61
N GLY A 625 31.60 1.40 -22.08
CA GLY A 625 31.10 1.31 -23.46
C GLY A 625 32.07 1.80 -24.55
N THR A 626 33.00 2.70 -24.21
CA THR A 626 34.05 3.20 -25.13
C THR A 626 35.30 2.34 -25.11
N THR A 627 35.67 1.82 -23.94
CA THR A 627 36.88 0.97 -23.74
C THR A 627 36.65 -0.48 -24.12
N MET A 628 35.43 -0.99 -24.02
CA MET A 628 35.04 -2.34 -24.49
C MET A 628 35.25 -2.51 -26.01
N LYS A 629 34.92 -1.50 -26.80
CA LYS A 629 35.15 -1.52 -28.26
C LYS A 629 36.63 -1.65 -28.61
N ASN A 630 37.55 -1.30 -27.70
CA ASN A 630 38.99 -1.36 -27.90
C ASN A 630 39.66 -2.62 -27.27
N GLY A 631 38.93 -3.51 -26.59
CA GLY A 631 39.42 -4.79 -26.06
C GLY A 631 40.46 -4.68 -24.93
N SER A 632 40.65 -3.51 -24.34
CA SER A 632 41.79 -3.25 -23.41
C SER A 632 41.45 -3.34 -21.92
N MET A 633 40.16 -3.44 -21.54
CA MET A 633 39.79 -3.42 -20.13
C MET A 633 39.45 -4.84 -19.65
N ARG A 634 40.14 -5.31 -18.62
CA ARG A 634 39.84 -6.56 -17.92
C ARG A 634 39.53 -6.24 -16.47
N ILE A 635 38.42 -6.84 -15.97
CA ILE A 635 37.95 -6.73 -14.59
C ILE A 635 38.28 -8.06 -13.88
N ASN A 636 39.06 -7.98 -12.83
CA ASN A 636 39.44 -9.13 -12.04
C ASN A 636 38.43 -9.35 -10.92
N VAL A 637 37.65 -10.43 -11.02
CA VAL A 637 36.67 -10.83 -10.02
C VAL A 637 37.20 -11.99 -9.19
N CYS A 638 37.10 -11.88 -7.87
CA CYS A 638 37.42 -12.96 -6.96
C CYS A 638 36.16 -13.50 -6.32
N SER A 639 35.97 -14.82 -6.26
CA SER A 639 34.94 -15.47 -5.47
C SER A 639 35.58 -16.29 -4.37
N ILE A 640 35.34 -15.93 -3.10
CA ILE A 640 35.79 -16.69 -1.94
C ILE A 640 34.80 -17.81 -1.70
N PHE A 641 35.29 -19.04 -1.52
CA PHE A 641 34.49 -20.24 -1.28
C PHE A 641 35.01 -20.98 -0.05
N LEU A 642 34.31 -20.89 1.06
CA LEU A 642 34.56 -21.64 2.29
C LEU A 642 33.66 -22.89 2.38
N GLY A 643 32.41 -22.71 1.94
CA GLY A 643 31.37 -23.74 1.92
C GLY A 643 30.02 -23.20 2.41
N GLY A 644 28.98 -23.97 2.15
CA GLY A 644 27.63 -23.62 2.54
C GLY A 644 26.76 -23.07 1.41
N ALA A 645 25.50 -22.83 1.72
CA ALA A 645 24.48 -22.44 0.74
C ALA A 645 24.77 -21.08 0.07
N ASP A 646 25.23 -20.11 0.83
CA ASP A 646 25.49 -18.76 0.34
C ASP A 646 26.72 -18.69 -0.57
N ASP A 647 27.78 -19.48 -0.24
CA ASP A 647 28.95 -19.57 -1.10
C ASP A 647 28.63 -20.29 -2.42
N ARG A 648 27.77 -21.29 -2.39
CA ARG A 648 27.30 -21.97 -3.63
C ARG A 648 26.52 -21.01 -4.54
N GLU A 649 25.71 -20.16 -3.94
CA GLU A 649 24.96 -19.11 -4.66
C GLU A 649 25.91 -18.06 -5.24
N THR A 650 26.88 -17.62 -4.44
CA THR A 650 27.93 -16.67 -4.85
C THR A 650 28.73 -17.20 -6.01
N LEU A 651 29.16 -18.48 -5.94
CA LEU A 651 29.91 -19.13 -7.00
C LEU A 651 29.08 -19.25 -8.30
N ALA A 652 27.79 -19.58 -8.20
CA ALA A 652 26.92 -19.66 -9.37
C ALA A 652 26.77 -18.29 -10.06
N PHE A 653 26.65 -17.23 -9.29
CA PHE A 653 26.60 -15.86 -9.82
C PHE A 653 27.95 -15.45 -10.43
N ALA A 654 29.06 -15.77 -9.78
CA ALA A 654 30.43 -15.51 -10.30
C ALA A 654 30.68 -16.24 -11.63
N VAL A 655 30.26 -17.48 -11.77
CA VAL A 655 30.32 -18.23 -13.03
C VAL A 655 29.56 -17.55 -14.14
N ARG A 656 28.38 -16.97 -13.82
CA ARG A 656 27.62 -16.19 -14.78
C ARG A 656 28.36 -14.94 -15.23
N LEU A 657 28.96 -14.19 -14.31
CA LEU A 657 29.79 -13.03 -14.64
C LEU A 657 30.99 -13.41 -15.53
N SER A 658 31.57 -14.61 -15.33
CA SER A 658 32.70 -15.07 -16.14
C SER A 658 32.36 -15.32 -17.62
N ASN A 659 31.07 -15.36 -17.99
CA ASN A 659 30.63 -15.44 -19.39
C ASN A 659 30.86 -14.14 -20.15
N HIS A 660 31.06 -13.03 -19.41
CA HIS A 660 31.39 -11.76 -20.02
C HIS A 660 32.87 -11.71 -20.41
N PRO A 661 33.22 -11.29 -21.65
CA PRO A 661 34.60 -11.38 -22.18
C PRO A 661 35.59 -10.50 -21.42
N CYS A 662 35.16 -9.47 -20.71
CA CYS A 662 36.05 -8.59 -19.94
C CYS A 662 36.33 -9.12 -18.53
N VAL A 663 35.70 -10.21 -18.08
CA VAL A 663 35.84 -10.73 -16.72
C VAL A 663 36.92 -11.80 -16.64
N ASN A 664 37.85 -11.64 -15.71
CA ASN A 664 38.73 -12.69 -15.26
C ASN A 664 38.28 -13.16 -13.88
N LEU A 665 37.84 -14.39 -13.76
CA LEU A 665 37.34 -14.95 -12.49
C LEU A 665 38.45 -15.79 -11.82
N THR A 666 38.73 -15.47 -10.56
CA THR A 666 39.56 -16.30 -9.67
C THR A 666 38.67 -16.80 -8.55
N VAL A 667 38.58 -18.13 -8.39
CA VAL A 667 37.87 -18.74 -7.25
C VAL A 667 38.91 -19.14 -6.22
N LEU A 668 38.84 -18.55 -5.03
CA LEU A 668 39.67 -18.88 -3.87
C LEU A 668 38.88 -19.87 -3.01
N LYS A 669 39.21 -21.16 -3.13
CA LYS A 669 38.65 -22.18 -2.25
C LYS A 669 39.49 -22.32 -0.99
N LEU A 670 38.88 -21.96 0.13
CA LEU A 670 39.51 -22.09 1.44
C LEU A 670 39.26 -23.48 1.99
N ILE A 671 40.32 -24.15 2.46
CA ILE A 671 40.26 -25.52 3.00
C ILE A 671 40.60 -25.41 4.48
N ASP A 672 39.61 -25.74 5.33
CA ASP A 672 39.80 -25.82 6.77
C ASP A 672 40.38 -27.17 7.19
N GLY A 673 41.36 -27.16 8.11
CA GLY A 673 42.12 -28.36 8.54
C GLY A 673 41.40 -29.23 9.58
N GLU A 674 40.25 -28.83 10.13
CA GLU A 674 39.59 -29.57 11.21
C GLU A 674 38.43 -30.47 10.71
N ASN A 675 38.44 -31.73 11.19
CA ASN A 675 37.40 -32.73 10.98
C ASN A 675 36.24 -32.53 11.97
N VAL A 676 35.13 -31.93 11.58
CA VAL A 676 33.90 -31.86 12.38
C VAL A 676 32.91 -32.95 11.91
N SER A 677 32.31 -33.69 12.86
CA SER A 677 31.57 -34.93 12.64
C SER A 677 30.05 -34.82 12.86
N HIS A 678 29.39 -33.70 12.48
CA HIS A 678 27.95 -33.62 12.53
C HIS A 678 27.25 -34.06 11.23
N LEU A 679 26.09 -34.70 11.34
CA LEU A 679 25.38 -35.30 10.19
C LEU A 679 24.93 -34.22 9.16
N LYS A 680 24.58 -33.01 9.61
CA LYS A 680 24.27 -31.88 8.74
C LYS A 680 25.46 -31.45 7.91
N ASP A 681 26.65 -31.42 8.51
CA ASP A 681 27.89 -31.03 7.84
C ASP A 681 28.26 -31.98 6.71
N VAL A 682 27.90 -33.26 6.86
CA VAL A 682 28.18 -34.28 5.79
C VAL A 682 27.30 -34.01 4.55
N ILE A 683 26.07 -33.60 4.72
CA ILE A 683 25.16 -33.29 3.60
C ILE A 683 25.63 -32.01 2.89
N GLU A 684 25.92 -30.94 3.64
CA GLU A 684 26.41 -29.67 3.09
C GLU A 684 27.73 -29.85 2.35
N ARG A 685 28.71 -30.58 2.91
CA ARG A 685 29.98 -30.90 2.26
C ARG A 685 29.78 -31.69 0.97
N ARG A 686 28.80 -32.61 0.92
CA ARG A 686 28.47 -33.35 -0.31
C ARG A 686 27.89 -32.42 -1.40
N LEU A 687 27.07 -31.44 -0.99
CA LEU A 687 26.54 -30.45 -1.91
C LEU A 687 27.64 -29.50 -2.41
N ASP A 688 28.53 -29.07 -1.53
CA ASP A 688 29.67 -28.23 -1.87
C ASP A 688 30.60 -28.95 -2.85
N PHE A 689 30.90 -30.23 -2.58
CA PHE A 689 31.72 -31.04 -3.48
C PHE A 689 31.08 -31.18 -4.88
N ARG A 690 29.80 -31.46 -4.94
CA ARG A 690 29.08 -31.54 -6.22
C ARG A 690 29.08 -30.19 -6.97
N THR A 691 28.92 -29.10 -6.27
CA THR A 691 28.95 -27.76 -6.87
C THR A 691 30.33 -27.43 -7.42
N MET A 692 31.38 -27.73 -6.68
CA MET A 692 32.75 -27.55 -7.14
C MET A 692 33.11 -28.45 -8.30
N GLU A 693 32.63 -29.69 -8.32
CA GLU A 693 32.85 -30.60 -9.44
C GLU A 693 32.16 -30.11 -10.71
N LYS A 694 30.88 -29.63 -10.59
CA LYS A 694 30.16 -29.00 -11.68
C LYS A 694 30.89 -27.76 -12.16
N PHE A 695 31.37 -26.90 -11.26
CA PHE A 695 32.16 -25.72 -11.60
C PHE A 695 33.40 -26.08 -12.41
N ARG A 696 34.18 -27.10 -12.00
CA ARG A 696 35.34 -27.56 -12.74
C ARG A 696 34.98 -28.05 -14.15
N GLN A 697 33.87 -28.77 -14.28
CA GLN A 697 33.39 -29.25 -15.59
C GLN A 697 32.94 -28.11 -16.51
N ASP A 698 32.17 -27.15 -15.99
CA ASP A 698 31.62 -26.01 -16.74
C ASP A 698 32.70 -24.99 -17.15
N THR A 699 33.82 -24.95 -16.41
CA THR A 699 34.90 -24.00 -16.66
C THR A 699 36.15 -24.56 -17.31
N MET A 700 36.18 -25.88 -17.58
CA MET A 700 37.37 -26.60 -18.12
C MET A 700 37.88 -26.01 -19.45
N ASN A 701 37.01 -25.40 -20.25
CA ASN A 701 37.36 -24.80 -21.55
C ASN A 701 37.47 -23.27 -21.52
N LYS A 702 37.37 -22.63 -20.33
CA LYS A 702 37.45 -21.20 -20.19
C LYS A 702 38.85 -20.74 -19.74
N HIS A 703 39.53 -19.97 -20.57
CA HIS A 703 40.84 -19.41 -20.25
C HIS A 703 40.84 -18.26 -19.23
N ASN A 704 39.68 -17.66 -18.98
CA ASN A 704 39.49 -16.52 -18.09
C ASN A 704 39.04 -16.92 -16.68
N VAL A 705 39.09 -18.23 -16.34
CA VAL A 705 38.71 -18.74 -15.02
C VAL A 705 39.86 -19.50 -14.41
N SER A 706 40.20 -19.17 -13.16
CA SER A 706 41.26 -19.86 -12.37
C SER A 706 40.70 -20.30 -11.02
N LEU A 707 41.06 -21.51 -10.59
CA LEU A 707 40.73 -22.03 -9.26
C LEU A 707 42.04 -22.15 -8.45
N ARG A 708 42.06 -21.55 -7.26
CA ARG A 708 43.16 -21.66 -6.29
C ARG A 708 42.62 -22.25 -4.99
N GLU A 709 43.26 -23.32 -4.52
CA GLU A 709 42.95 -23.94 -3.24
C GLU A 709 44.00 -23.48 -2.22
N VAL A 710 43.57 -22.91 -1.11
CA VAL A 710 44.40 -22.35 -0.06
C VAL A 710 44.03 -23.02 1.27
N TRP A 711 45.00 -23.58 1.94
CA TRP A 711 44.85 -24.17 3.27
C TRP A 711 45.00 -23.07 4.32
N ILE A 712 43.97 -22.94 5.18
CA ILE A 712 43.92 -21.98 6.24
C ILE A 712 43.68 -22.72 7.55
N LYS A 713 44.41 -22.31 8.62
CA LYS A 713 44.26 -22.93 9.94
C LYS A 713 43.62 -22.00 10.94
N GLU A 714 43.88 -20.71 10.83
CA GLU A 714 43.44 -19.69 11.78
C GLU A 714 42.93 -18.44 11.04
N ALA A 715 42.09 -17.63 11.72
CA ALA A 715 41.60 -16.35 11.19
C ALA A 715 42.74 -15.39 10.77
N SER A 716 43.89 -15.46 11.45
CA SER A 716 45.09 -14.68 11.11
C SER A 716 45.62 -14.99 9.70
N ASP A 717 45.55 -16.26 9.27
CA ASP A 717 45.98 -16.67 7.94
C ASP A 717 45.07 -16.08 6.85
N LEU A 718 43.76 -16.03 7.10
CA LEU A 718 42.79 -15.40 6.21
C LEU A 718 43.09 -13.89 6.08
N VAL A 719 43.27 -13.19 7.18
CA VAL A 719 43.59 -11.77 7.19
C VAL A 719 44.86 -11.46 6.39
N ASN A 720 45.89 -12.25 6.56
CA ASN A 720 47.17 -12.10 5.82
C ASN A 720 46.97 -12.35 4.31
N LEU A 721 46.27 -13.42 3.95
CA LEU A 721 45.95 -13.73 2.55
C LEU A 721 45.17 -12.58 1.87
N LEU A 722 44.13 -12.08 2.53
CA LEU A 722 43.32 -10.98 2.00
C LEU A 722 44.11 -9.67 1.91
N ARG A 723 45.00 -9.40 2.84
CA ARG A 723 45.89 -8.22 2.80
C ARG A 723 46.89 -8.27 1.64
N GLU A 724 47.44 -9.45 1.34
CA GLU A 724 48.40 -9.62 0.26
C GLU A 724 47.74 -9.63 -1.13
N GLU A 725 46.59 -10.29 -1.27
CA GLU A 725 46.01 -10.56 -2.58
C GLU A 725 44.79 -9.71 -2.88
N GLY A 726 44.08 -9.21 -1.86
CA GLY A 726 42.77 -8.54 -2.05
C GLY A 726 42.83 -7.31 -2.96
N ASN A 727 43.95 -6.60 -2.98
CA ASN A 727 44.14 -5.46 -3.87
C ASN A 727 44.38 -5.82 -5.35
N ASN A 728 44.53 -7.10 -5.70
CA ASN A 728 44.64 -7.56 -7.09
C ASN A 728 43.30 -7.68 -7.80
N TYR A 729 42.21 -7.58 -7.04
CA TYR A 729 40.85 -7.74 -7.55
C TYR A 729 40.07 -6.42 -7.53
N ASP A 730 39.19 -6.28 -8.50
CA ASP A 730 38.29 -5.13 -8.61
C ASP A 730 36.97 -5.40 -7.90
N LEU A 731 36.51 -6.66 -7.91
CA LEU A 731 35.30 -7.10 -7.22
C LEU A 731 35.59 -8.41 -6.46
N ILE A 732 35.28 -8.44 -5.16
CA ILE A 732 35.34 -9.64 -4.34
C ILE A 732 33.93 -10.08 -3.97
N MET A 733 33.60 -11.33 -4.23
CA MET A 733 32.30 -11.93 -3.98
C MET A 733 32.39 -12.95 -2.86
N VAL A 734 31.48 -12.92 -1.89
CA VAL A 734 31.48 -13.78 -0.70
C VAL A 734 30.07 -14.12 -0.25
N GLY A 735 29.87 -15.28 0.39
CA GLY A 735 28.62 -15.62 1.07
C GLY A 735 28.48 -14.85 2.38
N ILE A 736 27.21 -14.60 2.79
CA ILE A 736 26.92 -13.87 4.02
C ILE A 736 26.97 -14.79 5.24
N ARG A 737 26.31 -15.97 5.14
CA ARG A 737 26.15 -16.89 6.27
C ARG A 737 27.15 -18.03 6.15
N HIS A 738 27.96 -18.16 7.16
CA HIS A 738 28.88 -19.30 7.33
C HIS A 738 28.58 -19.98 8.66
N GLU A 739 28.95 -21.25 8.78
CA GLU A 739 28.79 -21.98 10.04
C GLU A 739 29.82 -21.47 11.06
N GLU A 740 29.35 -21.15 12.28
CA GLU A 740 30.23 -20.73 13.39
C GLU A 740 31.27 -21.79 13.77
N SER A 741 31.13 -23.01 13.27
CA SER A 741 32.04 -24.14 13.52
C SER A 741 33.38 -24.02 12.77
N PHE A 742 33.52 -23.13 11.80
CA PHE A 742 34.75 -22.94 11.07
C PHE A 742 35.81 -22.24 11.95
N ALA A 743 36.95 -22.89 12.19
CA ALA A 743 38.05 -22.32 12.98
C ALA A 743 38.56 -20.99 12.42
N VAL A 744 38.41 -20.80 11.10
CA VAL A 744 38.82 -19.61 10.35
C VAL A 744 38.00 -18.39 10.72
N LEU A 745 36.77 -18.56 11.22
CA LEU A 745 35.84 -17.46 11.57
C LEU A 745 35.83 -17.15 13.06
N GLN A 746 36.48 -18.00 13.89
CA GLN A 746 36.47 -17.79 15.35
C GLN A 746 37.17 -16.48 15.71
N GLY A 747 36.40 -15.63 16.40
CA GLY A 747 36.84 -14.31 16.88
C GLY A 747 36.63 -13.15 15.91
N LEU A 748 36.23 -13.39 14.63
CA LEU A 748 35.91 -12.31 13.69
C LEU A 748 34.58 -11.65 14.01
N SER A 749 33.61 -12.40 14.52
CA SER A 749 32.27 -11.89 14.89
C SER A 749 32.29 -10.80 15.96
N VAL A 750 33.32 -10.80 16.83
CA VAL A 750 33.48 -9.81 17.91
C VAL A 750 33.84 -8.42 17.37
N TRP A 751 34.39 -8.35 16.16
CA TRP A 751 34.90 -7.11 15.54
C TRP A 751 33.99 -6.59 14.44
N SER A 752 32.85 -7.26 14.21
CA SER A 752 31.97 -6.93 13.10
C SER A 752 31.30 -5.56 13.29
N GLU A 753 31.50 -4.65 12.32
CA GLU A 753 30.85 -3.33 12.25
C GLU A 753 29.58 -3.36 11.40
N ILE A 754 29.55 -4.18 10.34
CA ILE A 754 28.44 -4.30 9.38
C ILE A 754 28.01 -5.76 9.27
N GLU A 755 27.19 -6.22 10.24
CA GLU A 755 26.69 -7.59 10.31
C GLU A 755 26.01 -8.08 9.01
N GLU A 756 25.43 -7.14 8.23
CA GLU A 756 24.71 -7.42 6.99
C GLU A 756 25.57 -7.93 5.83
N LEU A 757 26.89 -7.77 5.91
CA LEU A 757 27.85 -8.28 4.93
C LEU A 757 28.38 -9.69 5.28
N GLY A 758 28.06 -10.18 6.49
CA GLY A 758 28.68 -11.40 7.04
C GLY A 758 30.12 -11.19 7.51
N GLU A 759 30.67 -12.15 8.21
CA GLU A 759 32.00 -12.02 8.89
C GLU A 759 33.13 -11.75 7.91
N ILE A 760 33.18 -12.45 6.78
CA ILE A 760 34.22 -12.24 5.76
C ILE A 760 33.99 -10.96 4.97
N GLY A 761 32.70 -10.64 4.65
CA GLY A 761 32.35 -9.42 3.91
C GLY A 761 32.68 -8.17 4.71
N ASP A 762 32.37 -8.17 6.00
CA ASP A 762 32.68 -7.07 6.90
C ASP A 762 34.20 -6.87 7.07
N LEU A 763 34.94 -7.96 7.22
CA LEU A 763 36.41 -7.91 7.27
C LEU A 763 36.99 -7.26 6.01
N LEU A 764 36.48 -7.59 4.82
CA LEU A 764 36.93 -7.02 3.54
C LEU A 764 36.69 -5.51 3.42
N VAL A 765 35.66 -5.00 4.08
CA VAL A 765 35.28 -3.58 4.07
C VAL A 765 35.98 -2.81 5.18
N SER A 766 36.50 -3.52 6.21
CA SER A 766 37.07 -2.88 7.37
C SER A 766 38.28 -1.98 7.01
N SER A 767 38.37 -0.84 7.71
CA SER A 767 39.48 0.11 7.54
C SER A 767 40.87 -0.49 7.86
N ASP A 768 40.92 -1.62 8.57
CA ASP A 768 42.14 -2.28 9.01
C ASP A 768 42.86 -2.99 7.87
N LEU A 769 42.14 -3.52 6.89
CA LEU A 769 42.74 -4.17 5.72
C LEU A 769 43.13 -3.20 4.61
N LYS A 770 42.58 -1.97 4.60
CA LYS A 770 42.82 -0.93 3.57
C LYS A 770 42.69 -1.45 2.14
N LEU A 771 41.72 -2.33 1.92
CA LEU A 771 41.40 -2.84 0.60
C LEU A 771 40.62 -1.76 -0.17
N THR A 772 40.81 -1.73 -1.48
CA THR A 772 40.06 -0.83 -2.39
C THR A 772 39.08 -1.59 -3.26
N ALA A 773 39.07 -2.93 -3.19
CA ALA A 773 38.18 -3.77 -3.98
C ALA A 773 36.73 -3.64 -3.52
N SER A 774 35.80 -3.52 -4.46
CA SER A 774 34.37 -3.52 -4.13
C SER A 774 33.93 -4.92 -3.67
N VAL A 775 33.00 -4.97 -2.72
CA VAL A 775 32.55 -6.22 -2.09
C VAL A 775 31.09 -6.50 -2.45
N LEU A 776 30.81 -7.72 -2.91
CA LEU A 776 29.45 -8.22 -3.15
C LEU A 776 29.19 -9.43 -2.24
N ALA A 777 28.44 -9.20 -1.19
CA ALA A 777 28.05 -10.26 -0.25
C ALA A 777 26.69 -10.85 -0.65
N VAL A 778 26.61 -12.17 -0.81
CA VAL A 778 25.42 -12.86 -1.35
C VAL A 778 24.82 -13.80 -0.31
N GLN A 779 23.49 -13.75 -0.16
CA GLN A 779 22.72 -14.68 0.65
C GLN A 779 21.76 -15.47 -0.24
N GLN A 780 21.77 -16.78 -0.11
CA GLN A 780 20.77 -17.62 -0.77
C GLN A 780 19.40 -17.44 -0.08
N GLN A 781 18.33 -17.58 -0.85
CA GLN A 781 16.96 -17.57 -0.35
C GLN A 781 16.81 -18.47 0.88
N LEU A 782 16.20 -17.95 1.95
CA LEU A 782 15.90 -18.73 3.15
C LEU A 782 14.84 -19.80 2.84
N SER A 783 15.16 -21.06 3.13
CA SER A 783 14.22 -22.19 3.00
C SER A 783 13.32 -22.28 4.26
N SER A 784 12.47 -21.27 4.47
CA SER A 784 11.59 -21.19 5.64
C SER A 784 10.39 -22.17 5.63
N VAL A 785 10.33 -23.13 4.72
CA VAL A 785 9.14 -24.01 4.55
C VAL A 785 9.43 -25.50 4.75
N VAL A 786 10.65 -25.90 5.07
CA VAL A 786 10.98 -27.35 5.23
C VAL A 786 11.05 -27.79 6.71
N GLU A 787 10.95 -26.89 7.68
CA GLU A 787 11.00 -27.23 9.12
C GLU A 787 9.62 -27.36 9.80
N GLU A 788 8.50 -27.13 9.10
CA GLU A 788 7.14 -27.34 9.65
C GLU A 788 6.30 -28.39 8.90
N ALA A 789 6.93 -29.33 8.21
CA ALA A 789 6.22 -30.46 7.59
C ALA A 789 6.63 -31.82 8.22
#